data_23aee3e2eb1a2f6e7daa6e56d8d1b5ff
#
_entry.id   23aee3e2eb1a2f6e7daa6e56d8d1b5ff
#
_cell.length_a   1.000
_cell.length_b   1.000
_cell.length_c   1.000
_cell.angle_alpha   90.00
_cell.angle_beta   90.00
_cell.angle_gamma   90.00
#
_symmetry.space_group_name_H-M   'P 1'
#
loop_
_entity.id
_entity.type
_entity.pdbx_description
1 polymer ?
#
loop_
_entity_poly.entity_id
_entity_poly.type
_entity_poly.pdbx_seq_one_letter_code
_entity_poly.pdbx_strand_id
1 'polypeptide(L)'
;MNLFDRLRSSSFYKRVSRAFLELDAFFDSSLFESGERSRNAYSAFITVMDRLHVSGWRRLLVEMACEGSNIALGVGIVALFFAIPAFEDTSGADWLKKEDLAVTFLDSYGQVVGRRGIKHDDSVPIEQMPKYLIDAVIATEDRRFFEHIGIDFVGVFRALMVDAKANGVVQGGSSLTQQLAKNIFLSNERTLTRKVKEAYLALWLEGHLTKRQILQLYLDRVYMGGGTFGIQAASQFYFGKSVRDVTLAEAAMLAGLFKAPTKYAPHINLPAARARANEVLNNLVDAGYLTEGQIYAAVRNPATPVPRGQTYSPDWYMDWAYNEVRQLADAGKLGNNRVLTVRTALDSNLQKYADDTIANQLREYGPSYHVKQSAMVILDPSTGAVRTIVGGQDYGESQFNRAVDAMRQPGSSFKPVVYLTALLTGKFKPDTIVVDEPVCIGNWCPHNFGNKYYGRVPLITALTHSLNTVAVRLSIAIGAADSMPGHNNVFEEAKRGRAKIIETARKMGIYTPLPDTVSLPIGADDVNVIEMSSAYATFANGGKRITPYAAVEIYNSHGDLIYSHDRDATPPKQVFDKAKIIDMVTMMRNVVQDGTAQRAKLDNVDIAGKTGTTNGFKDAWFNGYSGNFVGTIWFGNDDDTPTNNMTGGSLPAMTWHLIMAYAHQGIELKPLPGGPPPTIAQAAPPPAAASSGPTPPRHPAALSHRSADVLAGIDAVARTIASNRDSEPQPR
;
A
#
# COMPACT_ATOMS: atom_id res chain seq x y z
N MET A 1 -25.13 -30.74 35.61
CA MET A 1 -25.86 -30.30 34.38
C MET A 1 -24.97 -29.22 33.76
N ASN A 2 -24.24 -29.60 32.72
CA ASN A 2 -23.21 -28.77 32.07
C ASN A 2 -23.82 -27.54 31.36
N LEU A 3 -23.08 -26.46 31.24
CA LEU A 3 -23.46 -25.25 30.55
C LEU A 3 -24.03 -25.50 29.13
N PHE A 4 -23.51 -26.53 28.46
CA PHE A 4 -23.98 -27.02 27.16
C PHE A 4 -25.44 -27.56 27.21
N ASP A 5 -25.86 -28.20 28.29
CA ASP A 5 -27.24 -28.71 28.45
C ASP A 5 -28.23 -27.57 28.71
N ARG A 6 -27.80 -26.49 29.38
CA ARG A 6 -28.60 -25.27 29.58
C ARG A 6 -28.74 -24.47 28.28
N LEU A 7 -27.73 -24.42 27.46
CA LEU A 7 -27.80 -23.77 26.14
C LEU A 7 -28.70 -24.51 25.18
N ARG A 8 -28.62 -25.86 25.16
CA ARG A 8 -29.51 -26.72 24.34
C ARG A 8 -30.97 -26.70 24.79
N SER A 9 -31.26 -26.45 26.06
CA SER A 9 -32.62 -26.35 26.59
C SER A 9 -33.22 -24.94 26.45
N SER A 10 -32.43 -23.93 26.11
CA SER A 10 -32.89 -22.55 25.97
C SER A 10 -33.85 -22.39 24.79
N SER A 11 -34.95 -21.66 25.02
CA SER A 11 -35.94 -21.36 23.97
C SER A 11 -35.32 -20.61 22.76
N PHE A 12 -34.23 -19.93 23.00
CA PHE A 12 -33.44 -19.20 21.96
C PHE A 12 -32.72 -20.19 21.06
N TYR A 13 -31.96 -21.16 21.62
CA TYR A 13 -31.26 -22.17 20.84
C TYR A 13 -32.23 -23.01 19.99
N LYS A 14 -33.39 -23.40 20.57
CA LYS A 14 -34.43 -24.13 19.82
C LYS A 14 -35.02 -23.31 18.67
N ARG A 15 -35.17 -21.97 18.83
CA ARG A 15 -35.64 -21.07 17.74
C ARG A 15 -34.58 -20.93 16.65
N VAL A 16 -33.32 -20.70 17.01
CA VAL A 16 -32.22 -20.58 16.06
C VAL A 16 -31.98 -21.87 15.31
N SER A 17 -31.98 -23.02 16.00
CA SER A 17 -31.87 -24.36 15.36
C SER A 17 -33.05 -24.67 14.44
N ARG A 18 -34.29 -24.26 14.80
CA ARG A 18 -35.46 -24.42 13.94
C ARG A 18 -35.40 -23.54 12.72
N ALA A 19 -34.98 -22.26 12.88
CA ALA A 19 -34.78 -21.36 11.76
C ALA A 19 -33.67 -21.83 10.79
N PHE A 20 -32.60 -22.43 11.31
CA PHE A 20 -31.55 -23.08 10.49
C PHE A 20 -32.09 -24.30 9.72
N LEU A 21 -32.88 -25.15 10.37
CA LEU A 21 -33.48 -26.30 9.71
C LEU A 21 -34.54 -25.90 8.67
N GLU A 22 -35.30 -24.84 8.95
CA GLU A 22 -36.25 -24.26 7.98
C GLU A 22 -35.54 -23.65 6.79
N LEU A 23 -34.39 -22.98 7.02
CA LEU A 23 -33.54 -22.42 5.95
C LEU A 23 -32.91 -23.53 5.10
N ASP A 24 -32.37 -24.55 5.72
CA ASP A 24 -31.78 -25.73 5.08
C ASP A 24 -32.83 -26.48 4.23
N ALA A 25 -34.01 -26.76 4.82
CA ALA A 25 -35.15 -27.34 4.09
C ALA A 25 -35.65 -26.45 2.94
N PHE A 26 -35.61 -25.14 3.10
CA PHE A 26 -35.95 -24.18 2.03
C PHE A 26 -34.93 -24.24 0.89
N PHE A 27 -33.62 -24.28 1.20
CA PHE A 27 -32.58 -24.42 0.19
C PHE A 27 -32.65 -25.76 -0.52
N ASP A 28 -32.81 -26.87 0.20
CA ASP A 28 -32.94 -28.23 -0.38
C ASP A 28 -34.18 -28.34 -1.27
N SER A 29 -35.35 -27.84 -0.81
CA SER A 29 -36.57 -27.85 -1.62
C SER A 29 -36.44 -26.91 -2.83
N SER A 30 -35.83 -25.73 -2.68
CA SER A 30 -35.62 -24.80 -3.77
C SER A 30 -34.65 -25.32 -4.82
N LEU A 31 -33.58 -26.00 -4.42
CA LEU A 31 -32.62 -26.65 -5.31
C LEU A 31 -33.28 -27.84 -6.03
N PHE A 32 -34.08 -28.62 -5.33
CA PHE A 32 -34.84 -29.74 -5.92
C PHE A 32 -35.88 -29.25 -6.94
N GLU A 33 -36.71 -28.24 -6.57
CA GLU A 33 -37.68 -27.65 -7.48
C GLU A 33 -37.01 -26.99 -8.68
N SER A 34 -35.87 -26.32 -8.48
CA SER A 34 -35.06 -25.70 -9.54
C SER A 34 -34.50 -26.75 -10.48
N GLY A 35 -34.03 -27.90 -9.93
CA GLY A 35 -33.58 -29.06 -10.69
C GLY A 35 -34.72 -29.70 -11.51
N GLU A 36 -35.91 -29.85 -10.94
CA GLU A 36 -37.09 -30.35 -11.66
C GLU A 36 -37.57 -29.38 -12.76
N ARG A 37 -37.60 -28.09 -12.45
CA ARG A 37 -37.94 -27.05 -13.45
C ARG A 37 -36.94 -27.04 -14.62
N SER A 38 -35.64 -27.18 -14.33
CA SER A 38 -34.60 -27.26 -15.35
C SER A 38 -34.74 -28.53 -16.20
N ARG A 39 -35.04 -29.67 -15.57
CA ARG A 39 -35.28 -30.96 -16.26
C ARG A 39 -36.54 -30.89 -17.14
N ASN A 40 -37.62 -30.25 -16.65
CA ASN A 40 -38.85 -30.07 -17.41
C ASN A 40 -38.69 -29.06 -18.55
N ALA A 41 -37.91 -27.96 -18.34
CA ALA A 41 -37.55 -27.04 -19.38
C ALA A 41 -36.67 -27.71 -20.48
N TYR A 42 -35.74 -28.57 -20.05
CA TYR A 42 -34.89 -29.33 -20.98
C TYR A 42 -35.71 -30.35 -21.78
N SER A 43 -36.64 -31.07 -21.14
CA SER A 43 -37.54 -32.00 -21.86
C SER A 43 -38.51 -31.31 -22.81
N ALA A 44 -39.05 -30.12 -22.42
CA ALA A 44 -39.84 -29.31 -23.28
C ALA A 44 -39.02 -28.77 -24.48
N PHE A 45 -37.77 -28.36 -24.23
CA PHE A 45 -36.84 -27.93 -25.28
C PHE A 45 -36.53 -29.06 -26.28
N ILE A 46 -36.25 -30.27 -25.80
CA ILE A 46 -36.06 -31.46 -26.67
C ILE A 46 -37.32 -31.72 -27.49
N THR A 47 -38.48 -31.64 -26.88
CA THR A 47 -39.79 -31.82 -27.62
C THR A 47 -40.00 -30.78 -28.71
N VAL A 48 -39.59 -29.52 -28.47
CA VAL A 48 -39.62 -28.45 -29.50
C VAL A 48 -38.58 -28.71 -30.57
N MET A 49 -37.41 -29.15 -30.24
CA MET A 49 -36.34 -29.48 -31.16
C MET A 49 -36.71 -30.65 -32.09
N ASP A 50 -37.39 -31.68 -31.53
CA ASP A 50 -37.88 -32.80 -32.29
C ASP A 50 -39.05 -32.40 -33.22
N ARG A 51 -39.94 -31.46 -32.78
CA ARG A 51 -40.97 -30.86 -33.63
C ARG A 51 -40.39 -30.03 -34.78
N LEU A 52 -39.28 -29.35 -34.57
CA LEU A 52 -38.64 -28.53 -35.60
C LEU A 52 -37.71 -29.33 -36.52
N HIS A 53 -37.68 -30.66 -36.39
CA HIS A 53 -36.84 -31.59 -37.18
C HIS A 53 -35.34 -31.19 -37.17
N VAL A 54 -34.85 -30.64 -36.05
CA VAL A 54 -33.45 -30.30 -35.89
C VAL A 54 -32.66 -31.58 -35.58
N SER A 55 -31.94 -32.12 -36.56
CA SER A 55 -31.16 -33.36 -36.48
C SER A 55 -29.75 -33.17 -36.96
N GLY A 56 -28.88 -34.14 -36.66
CA GLY A 56 -27.49 -34.13 -37.09
C GLY A 56 -26.66 -32.98 -36.52
N TRP A 57 -25.81 -32.37 -37.33
CA TRP A 57 -24.88 -31.33 -36.91
C TRP A 57 -25.58 -30.03 -36.42
N ARG A 58 -26.79 -29.74 -36.91
CA ARG A 58 -27.58 -28.57 -36.43
C ARG A 58 -28.02 -28.76 -35.00
N ARG A 59 -28.39 -29.98 -34.56
CA ARG A 59 -28.70 -30.29 -33.16
C ARG A 59 -27.48 -30.09 -32.27
N LEU A 60 -26.30 -30.58 -32.73
CA LEU A 60 -25.05 -30.37 -32.00
C LEU A 60 -24.74 -28.87 -31.79
N LEU A 61 -24.93 -28.02 -32.81
CA LEU A 61 -24.70 -26.57 -32.69
C LEU A 61 -25.65 -25.91 -31.69
N VAL A 62 -26.95 -26.30 -31.66
CA VAL A 62 -27.92 -25.74 -30.72
C VAL A 62 -27.62 -26.24 -29.30
N GLU A 63 -27.27 -27.51 -29.11
CA GLU A 63 -26.86 -28.03 -27.80
C GLU A 63 -25.58 -27.33 -27.31
N MET A 64 -24.56 -27.15 -28.14
CA MET A 64 -23.37 -26.39 -27.79
C MET A 64 -23.67 -24.92 -27.44
N ALA A 65 -24.60 -24.28 -28.14
CA ALA A 65 -25.01 -22.91 -27.85
C ALA A 65 -25.76 -22.84 -26.50
N CYS A 66 -26.61 -23.80 -26.19
CA CYS A 66 -27.33 -23.88 -24.91
C CYS A 66 -26.37 -24.15 -23.73
N GLU A 67 -25.47 -25.12 -23.89
CA GLU A 67 -24.45 -25.39 -22.85
C GLU A 67 -23.50 -24.20 -22.68
N GLY A 68 -23.07 -23.54 -23.77
CA GLY A 68 -22.30 -22.32 -23.72
C GLY A 68 -23.03 -21.19 -22.98
N SER A 69 -24.36 -21.06 -23.18
CA SER A 69 -25.21 -20.08 -22.50
C SER A 69 -25.35 -20.40 -21.00
N ASN A 70 -25.50 -21.69 -20.63
CA ASN A 70 -25.58 -22.12 -19.24
C ASN A 70 -24.27 -21.88 -18.50
N ILE A 71 -23.13 -22.19 -19.13
CA ILE A 71 -21.80 -21.88 -18.60
C ILE A 71 -21.62 -20.37 -18.41
N ALA A 72 -22.01 -19.59 -19.43
CA ALA A 72 -21.90 -18.12 -19.36
C ALA A 72 -22.77 -17.54 -18.23
N LEU A 73 -23.99 -18.08 -18.03
CA LEU A 73 -24.88 -17.69 -16.94
C LEU A 73 -24.27 -18.06 -15.58
N GLY A 74 -23.74 -19.26 -15.44
CA GLY A 74 -23.05 -19.71 -14.21
C GLY A 74 -21.84 -18.82 -13.87
N VAL A 75 -21.00 -18.54 -14.86
CA VAL A 75 -19.87 -17.60 -14.74
C VAL A 75 -20.36 -16.20 -14.38
N GLY A 76 -21.46 -15.72 -14.98
CA GLY A 76 -22.09 -14.44 -14.66
C GLY A 76 -22.57 -14.35 -13.21
N ILE A 77 -23.20 -15.40 -12.68
CA ILE A 77 -23.66 -15.47 -11.27
C ILE A 77 -22.46 -15.44 -10.33
N VAL A 78 -21.42 -16.23 -10.61
CA VAL A 78 -20.18 -16.20 -9.82
C VAL A 78 -19.52 -14.83 -9.87
N ALA A 79 -19.45 -14.19 -11.04
CA ALA A 79 -18.91 -12.84 -11.20
C ALA A 79 -19.73 -11.80 -10.41
N LEU A 80 -21.07 -11.91 -10.39
CA LEU A 80 -21.95 -11.06 -9.58
C LEU A 80 -21.68 -11.24 -8.08
N PHE A 81 -21.48 -12.47 -7.62
CA PHE A 81 -21.13 -12.73 -6.22
C PHE A 81 -19.82 -12.03 -5.80
N PHE A 82 -18.81 -12.06 -6.65
CA PHE A 82 -17.55 -11.31 -6.42
C PHE A 82 -17.69 -9.80 -6.56
N ALA A 83 -18.77 -9.30 -7.18
CA ALA A 83 -19.07 -7.88 -7.32
C ALA A 83 -19.83 -7.28 -6.11
N ILE A 84 -20.40 -8.12 -5.22
CA ILE A 84 -21.16 -7.66 -4.03
C ILE A 84 -20.39 -6.59 -3.21
N PRO A 85 -19.09 -6.73 -2.90
CA PRO A 85 -18.34 -5.70 -2.19
C PRO A 85 -18.20 -4.38 -2.96
N ALA A 86 -18.32 -4.39 -4.29
CA ALA A 86 -18.30 -3.17 -5.10
C ALA A 86 -19.63 -2.40 -5.02
N PHE A 87 -20.73 -3.09 -4.69
CA PHE A 87 -22.01 -2.45 -4.40
C PHE A 87 -21.97 -1.61 -3.13
N GLU A 88 -21.23 -2.05 -2.12
CA GLU A 88 -21.06 -1.30 -0.87
C GLU A 88 -20.32 0.01 -1.12
N ASP A 89 -19.30 -0.01 -1.99
CA ASP A 89 -18.49 1.16 -2.36
C ASP A 89 -19.30 2.20 -3.15
N THR A 90 -20.36 1.79 -3.88
CA THR A 90 -21.20 2.66 -4.72
C THR A 90 -22.53 3.07 -4.08
N SER A 91 -22.89 2.49 -2.93
CA SER A 91 -24.19 2.73 -2.26
C SER A 91 -24.33 4.12 -1.63
N GLY A 92 -23.22 4.88 -1.49
CA GLY A 92 -23.25 6.26 -1.01
C GLY A 92 -23.63 7.24 -2.13
N ALA A 93 -24.71 8.00 -1.95
CA ALA A 93 -25.19 8.99 -2.94
C ALA A 93 -24.18 10.13 -3.27
N ASP A 94 -23.06 10.21 -2.56
CA ASP A 94 -22.10 11.31 -2.59
C ASP A 94 -20.69 10.93 -3.10
N TRP A 95 -20.54 9.82 -3.84
CA TRP A 95 -19.22 9.37 -4.32
C TRP A 95 -18.52 10.43 -5.22
N LEU A 96 -19.26 11.24 -5.98
CA LEU A 96 -18.72 12.38 -6.74
C LEU A 96 -18.33 13.55 -5.83
N LYS A 97 -19.07 13.78 -4.73
CA LYS A 97 -18.83 14.88 -3.81
C LYS A 97 -17.78 14.58 -2.74
N LYS A 98 -17.56 13.30 -2.40
CA LYS A 98 -16.55 12.86 -1.42
C LYS A 98 -15.12 13.18 -1.83
N GLU A 99 -14.85 13.50 -3.09
CA GLU A 99 -13.52 13.64 -3.64
C GLU A 99 -13.05 15.09 -3.88
N ASP A 100 -13.80 16.10 -3.44
CA ASP A 100 -13.48 17.50 -3.72
C ASP A 100 -12.47 18.12 -2.73
N LEU A 101 -11.57 17.33 -2.13
CA LEU A 101 -10.50 17.86 -1.33
C LEU A 101 -9.30 18.20 -2.23
N ALA A 102 -8.94 19.47 -2.32
CA ALA A 102 -7.69 19.92 -2.93
C ALA A 102 -6.66 20.13 -1.82
N VAL A 103 -5.63 19.30 -1.77
CA VAL A 103 -4.64 19.29 -0.70
C VAL A 103 -3.25 19.63 -1.26
N THR A 104 -2.65 20.67 -0.74
CA THR A 104 -1.22 20.98 -0.95
C THR A 104 -0.44 20.44 0.23
N PHE A 105 0.55 19.57 -0.03
CA PHE A 105 1.40 18.99 0.99
C PHE A 105 2.71 19.75 1.12
N LEU A 106 3.07 20.03 2.36
CA LEU A 106 4.37 20.53 2.77
C LEU A 106 5.10 19.42 3.54
N ASP A 107 6.41 19.36 3.40
CA ASP A 107 7.24 18.49 4.24
C ASP A 107 7.41 19.07 5.65
N SER A 108 8.20 18.39 6.48
CA SER A 108 8.51 18.85 7.85
C SER A 108 9.25 20.19 7.90
N TYR A 109 9.88 20.59 6.79
CA TYR A 109 10.60 21.87 6.65
C TYR A 109 9.74 22.99 6.06
N GLY A 110 8.48 22.71 5.72
CA GLY A 110 7.55 23.67 5.12
C GLY A 110 7.70 23.85 3.61
N GLN A 111 8.46 23.00 2.93
CA GLN A 111 8.59 23.03 1.47
C GLN A 111 7.45 22.27 0.81
N VAL A 112 6.92 22.80 -0.30
CA VAL A 112 5.87 22.13 -1.07
C VAL A 112 6.44 20.89 -1.74
N VAL A 113 5.88 19.72 -1.42
CA VAL A 113 6.28 18.43 -2.00
C VAL A 113 5.32 17.92 -3.05
N GLY A 114 4.11 18.44 -3.10
CA GLY A 114 3.15 18.11 -4.13
C GLY A 114 1.71 18.43 -3.75
N ARG A 115 0.78 17.98 -4.60
CA ARG A 115 -0.65 18.21 -4.44
C ARG A 115 -1.42 16.94 -4.70
N ARG A 116 -2.60 16.82 -4.08
CA ARG A 116 -3.57 15.73 -4.32
C ARG A 116 -4.99 16.28 -4.35
N GLY A 117 -5.86 15.59 -5.08
CA GLY A 117 -7.23 16.04 -5.30
C GLY A 117 -7.33 17.13 -6.36
N ILE A 118 -8.55 17.53 -6.69
CA ILE A 118 -8.84 18.49 -7.75
C ILE A 118 -9.37 19.78 -7.12
N LYS A 119 -8.73 20.88 -7.43
CA LYS A 119 -9.34 22.21 -7.21
C LYS A 119 -10.37 22.43 -8.32
N HIS A 120 -11.61 22.70 -7.97
CA HIS A 120 -12.73 22.87 -8.93
C HIS A 120 -12.41 23.88 -10.06
N ASP A 121 -11.54 24.85 -9.80
CA ASP A 121 -11.11 25.87 -10.76
C ASP A 121 -10.02 25.41 -11.74
N ASP A 122 -9.42 24.22 -11.55
CA ASP A 122 -8.31 23.72 -12.39
C ASP A 122 -8.80 22.74 -13.49
N SER A 123 -10.06 22.30 -13.46
CA SER A 123 -10.65 21.44 -14.52
C SER A 123 -11.00 22.30 -15.75
N VAL A 124 -10.48 21.91 -16.89
CA VAL A 124 -10.83 22.50 -18.19
C VAL A 124 -11.92 21.63 -18.84
N PRO A 125 -13.11 22.18 -19.14
CA PRO A 125 -14.13 21.45 -19.85
C PRO A 125 -13.63 20.84 -21.16
N ILE A 126 -14.03 19.61 -21.46
CA ILE A 126 -13.61 18.85 -22.65
C ILE A 126 -13.90 19.62 -23.96
N GLU A 127 -14.94 20.43 -23.96
CA GLU A 127 -15.35 21.28 -25.09
C GLU A 127 -14.35 22.42 -25.35
N GLN A 128 -13.52 22.78 -24.36
CA GLN A 128 -12.49 23.80 -24.47
C GLN A 128 -11.11 23.22 -24.76
N MET A 129 -10.99 21.90 -24.75
CA MET A 129 -9.75 21.22 -25.12
C MET A 129 -9.64 21.10 -26.66
N PRO A 130 -8.42 21.13 -27.21
CA PRO A 130 -8.25 20.90 -28.65
C PRO A 130 -8.77 19.52 -29.07
N LYS A 131 -9.55 19.46 -30.15
CA LYS A 131 -10.16 18.21 -30.63
C LYS A 131 -9.12 17.10 -30.85
N TYR A 132 -7.97 17.44 -31.42
CA TYR A 132 -6.91 16.47 -31.68
C TYR A 132 -6.30 15.87 -30.40
N LEU A 133 -6.41 16.53 -29.26
CA LEU A 133 -5.99 15.97 -27.98
C LEU A 133 -6.95 14.85 -27.54
N ILE A 134 -8.24 15.11 -27.64
CA ILE A 134 -9.28 14.12 -27.32
C ILE A 134 -9.17 12.92 -28.26
N ASP A 135 -9.05 13.20 -29.55
CA ASP A 135 -8.86 12.17 -30.58
C ASP A 135 -7.59 11.33 -30.31
N ALA A 136 -6.48 11.95 -29.88
CA ALA A 136 -5.23 11.26 -29.54
C ALA A 136 -5.39 10.29 -28.34
N VAL A 137 -6.11 10.72 -27.31
CA VAL A 137 -6.41 9.86 -26.15
C VAL A 137 -7.27 8.67 -26.57
N ILE A 138 -8.34 8.92 -27.31
CA ILE A 138 -9.27 7.87 -27.77
C ILE A 138 -8.56 6.91 -28.74
N ALA A 139 -7.83 7.43 -29.73
CA ALA A 139 -7.12 6.61 -30.70
C ALA A 139 -6.06 5.69 -30.05
N THR A 140 -5.51 6.11 -28.92
CA THR A 140 -4.42 5.41 -28.25
C THR A 140 -4.89 4.45 -27.16
N GLU A 141 -5.84 4.88 -26.33
CA GLU A 141 -6.27 4.12 -25.15
C GLU A 141 -7.51 3.26 -25.43
N ASP A 142 -8.48 3.77 -26.21
CA ASP A 142 -9.75 3.08 -26.41
C ASP A 142 -10.46 3.57 -27.70
N ARG A 143 -10.05 3.01 -28.86
CA ARG A 143 -10.55 3.43 -30.17
C ARG A 143 -12.06 3.36 -30.34
N ARG A 144 -12.72 2.48 -29.57
CA ARG A 144 -14.17 2.25 -29.62
C ARG A 144 -14.89 2.76 -28.40
N PHE A 145 -14.32 3.70 -27.68
CA PHE A 145 -14.85 4.23 -26.44
C PHE A 145 -16.32 4.62 -26.51
N PHE A 146 -16.76 5.22 -27.61
CA PHE A 146 -18.16 5.64 -27.82
C PHE A 146 -19.09 4.51 -28.28
N GLU A 147 -18.59 3.33 -28.60
CA GLU A 147 -19.34 2.21 -29.19
C GLU A 147 -19.72 1.12 -28.18
N HIS A 148 -18.99 1.00 -27.07
CA HIS A 148 -19.21 -0.03 -26.04
C HIS A 148 -19.77 0.55 -24.74
N ILE A 149 -20.32 -0.31 -23.88
CA ILE A 149 -20.97 0.01 -22.62
C ILE A 149 -20.03 -0.20 -21.40
N GLY A 150 -18.81 0.35 -21.44
CA GLY A 150 -17.83 0.24 -20.36
C GLY A 150 -16.83 -0.90 -20.49
N ILE A 151 -17.19 -1.98 -21.19
CA ILE A 151 -16.29 -3.11 -21.50
C ILE A 151 -16.23 -3.30 -23.01
N ASP A 152 -15.03 -3.23 -23.59
CA ASP A 152 -14.81 -3.54 -24.99
C ASP A 152 -14.51 -5.04 -25.19
N PHE A 153 -15.55 -5.88 -25.28
CA PHE A 153 -15.39 -7.32 -25.51
C PHE A 153 -14.62 -7.67 -26.79
N VAL A 154 -14.77 -6.89 -27.85
CA VAL A 154 -14.06 -7.11 -29.11
C VAL A 154 -12.59 -6.72 -28.96
N GLY A 155 -12.31 -5.63 -28.25
CA GLY A 155 -10.94 -5.23 -27.91
C GLY A 155 -10.24 -6.25 -27.01
N VAL A 156 -10.93 -6.78 -26.01
CA VAL A 156 -10.41 -7.86 -25.15
C VAL A 156 -10.08 -9.11 -25.95
N PHE A 157 -11.00 -9.54 -26.85
CA PHE A 157 -10.74 -10.71 -27.70
C PHE A 157 -9.55 -10.49 -28.64
N ARG A 158 -9.46 -9.31 -29.25
CA ARG A 158 -8.33 -8.94 -30.10
C ARG A 158 -7.01 -8.96 -29.31
N ALA A 159 -6.98 -8.36 -28.10
CA ALA A 159 -5.80 -8.34 -27.24
C ALA A 159 -5.36 -9.77 -26.87
N LEU A 160 -6.29 -10.65 -26.49
CA LEU A 160 -6.01 -12.06 -26.22
C LEU A 160 -5.38 -12.79 -27.41
N MET A 161 -5.86 -12.52 -28.62
CA MET A 161 -5.30 -13.12 -29.85
C MET A 161 -3.89 -12.63 -30.17
N VAL A 162 -3.61 -11.34 -29.89
CA VAL A 162 -2.27 -10.74 -30.09
C VAL A 162 -1.30 -11.27 -29.03
N ASP A 163 -1.71 -11.30 -27.77
CA ASP A 163 -0.91 -11.78 -26.64
C ASP A 163 -0.58 -13.28 -26.78
N ALA A 164 -1.53 -14.08 -27.24
CA ALA A 164 -1.33 -15.51 -27.54
C ALA A 164 -0.30 -15.74 -28.68
N LYS A 165 -0.28 -14.88 -29.70
CA LYS A 165 0.71 -14.93 -30.80
C LYS A 165 2.10 -14.48 -30.35
N ALA A 166 2.17 -13.53 -29.42
CA ALA A 166 3.42 -12.94 -28.93
C ALA A 166 4.05 -13.71 -27.77
N ASN A 167 3.42 -14.78 -27.26
CA ASN A 167 3.82 -15.50 -26.03
C ASN A 167 4.05 -14.58 -24.82
N GLY A 168 3.27 -13.48 -24.71
CA GLY A 168 3.39 -12.53 -23.63
C GLY A 168 2.36 -11.41 -23.74
N VAL A 169 2.15 -10.65 -22.65
CA VAL A 169 1.19 -9.53 -22.63
C VAL A 169 1.80 -8.35 -23.38
N VAL A 170 1.33 -8.10 -24.61
CA VAL A 170 1.79 -7.02 -25.48
C VAL A 170 0.75 -5.90 -25.60
N GLN A 171 -0.55 -6.25 -25.53
CA GLN A 171 -1.65 -5.30 -25.69
C GLN A 171 -2.61 -5.32 -24.50
N GLY A 172 -2.87 -4.16 -23.90
CA GLY A 172 -3.90 -4.00 -22.86
C GLY A 172 -5.32 -4.02 -23.46
N GLY A 173 -6.21 -4.81 -22.86
CA GLY A 173 -7.62 -4.90 -23.27
C GLY A 173 -8.60 -4.15 -22.36
N SER A 174 -8.14 -3.22 -21.50
CA SER A 174 -9.01 -2.47 -20.58
C SER A 174 -9.51 -1.19 -21.25
N SER A 175 -10.82 -0.92 -21.16
CA SER A 175 -11.42 0.33 -21.65
C SER A 175 -11.06 1.54 -20.79
N LEU A 176 -11.26 2.76 -21.30
CA LEU A 176 -11.12 4.00 -20.55
C LEU A 176 -12.03 4.01 -19.29
N THR A 177 -13.25 3.51 -19.40
CA THR A 177 -14.18 3.42 -18.27
C THR A 177 -13.66 2.45 -17.21
N GLN A 178 -13.05 1.33 -17.59
CA GLN A 178 -12.41 0.40 -16.64
C GLN A 178 -11.19 1.05 -15.96
N GLN A 179 -10.39 1.81 -16.70
CA GLN A 179 -9.26 2.54 -16.13
C GLN A 179 -9.75 3.62 -15.15
N LEU A 180 -10.83 4.34 -15.47
CA LEU A 180 -11.44 5.32 -14.57
C LEU A 180 -11.98 4.64 -13.31
N ALA A 181 -12.74 3.54 -13.44
CA ALA A 181 -13.25 2.76 -12.33
C ALA A 181 -12.14 2.31 -11.39
N LYS A 182 -11.03 1.81 -11.95
CA LYS A 182 -9.83 1.46 -11.19
C LYS A 182 -9.29 2.67 -10.42
N ASN A 183 -9.16 3.82 -11.05
CA ASN A 183 -8.55 5.01 -10.45
C ASN A 183 -9.42 5.64 -9.35
N ILE A 184 -10.75 5.48 -9.42
CA ILE A 184 -11.68 6.09 -8.44
C ILE A 184 -11.94 5.17 -7.25
N PHE A 185 -12.17 3.86 -7.50
CA PHE A 185 -12.78 2.97 -6.49
C PHE A 185 -11.87 1.84 -6.01
N LEU A 186 -10.76 1.54 -6.71
CA LEU A 186 -10.01 0.31 -6.46
C LEU A 186 -8.57 0.58 -6.04
N SER A 187 -8.03 -0.33 -5.22
CA SER A 187 -6.61 -0.42 -4.98
C SER A 187 -5.87 -0.93 -6.21
N ASN A 188 -4.56 -0.63 -6.31
CA ASN A 188 -3.74 -1.04 -7.44
C ASN A 188 -3.26 -2.51 -7.38
N GLU A 189 -3.94 -3.38 -6.61
CA GLU A 189 -3.65 -4.81 -6.55
C GLU A 189 -3.89 -5.49 -7.90
N ARG A 190 -3.10 -6.52 -8.20
CA ARG A 190 -3.23 -7.30 -9.45
C ARG A 190 -3.91 -8.65 -9.17
N THR A 191 -5.19 -8.63 -8.81
CA THR A 191 -5.99 -9.83 -8.53
C THR A 191 -7.15 -10.01 -9.53
N LEU A 192 -7.60 -11.25 -9.75
CA LEU A 192 -8.78 -11.52 -10.55
C LEU A 192 -10.04 -10.90 -9.95
N THR A 193 -10.18 -10.96 -8.62
CA THR A 193 -11.28 -10.35 -7.88
C THR A 193 -11.37 -8.85 -8.14
N ARG A 194 -10.23 -8.14 -8.09
CA ARG A 194 -10.17 -6.73 -8.46
C ARG A 194 -10.60 -6.49 -9.91
N LYS A 195 -10.19 -7.36 -10.85
CA LYS A 195 -10.56 -7.20 -12.27
C LYS A 195 -12.06 -7.38 -12.51
N VAL A 196 -12.70 -8.27 -11.76
CA VAL A 196 -14.18 -8.43 -11.78
C VAL A 196 -14.87 -7.19 -11.21
N LYS A 197 -14.39 -6.67 -10.07
CA LYS A 197 -14.90 -5.41 -9.49
C LYS A 197 -14.74 -4.24 -10.46
N GLU A 198 -13.60 -4.10 -11.11
CA GLU A 198 -13.34 -3.08 -12.13
C GLU A 198 -14.33 -3.14 -13.29
N ALA A 199 -14.62 -4.34 -13.80
CA ALA A 199 -15.61 -4.52 -14.86
C ALA A 199 -17.03 -4.13 -14.42
N TYR A 200 -17.42 -4.53 -13.22
CA TYR A 200 -18.72 -4.14 -12.64
C TYR A 200 -18.85 -2.62 -12.45
N LEU A 201 -17.83 -2.00 -11.85
CA LEU A 201 -17.80 -0.55 -11.61
C LEU A 201 -17.78 0.24 -12.93
N ALA A 202 -17.14 -0.28 -13.98
CA ALA A 202 -17.19 0.33 -15.31
C ALA A 202 -18.61 0.32 -15.88
N LEU A 203 -19.33 -0.80 -15.77
CA LEU A 203 -20.76 -0.88 -16.18
C LEU A 203 -21.65 0.05 -15.33
N TRP A 204 -21.38 0.14 -14.04
CA TRP A 204 -22.09 1.02 -13.14
C TRP A 204 -21.88 2.50 -13.51
N LEU A 205 -20.63 2.91 -13.79
CA LEU A 205 -20.32 4.27 -14.25
C LEU A 205 -21.07 4.62 -15.55
N GLU A 206 -21.11 3.72 -16.52
CA GLU A 206 -21.82 3.93 -17.78
C GLU A 206 -23.34 4.03 -17.61
N GLY A 207 -23.90 3.40 -16.56
CA GLY A 207 -25.32 3.54 -16.21
C GLY A 207 -25.66 4.88 -15.56
N HIS A 208 -24.68 5.60 -15.00
CA HIS A 208 -24.90 6.83 -14.23
C HIS A 208 -24.34 8.08 -14.91
N LEU A 209 -23.35 7.92 -15.80
CA LEU A 209 -22.64 9.02 -16.45
C LEU A 209 -22.68 8.86 -17.97
N THR A 210 -22.70 9.99 -18.67
CA THR A 210 -22.53 10.01 -20.11
C THR A 210 -21.06 9.73 -20.48
N LYS A 211 -20.81 9.24 -21.68
CA LYS A 211 -19.44 9.04 -22.21
C LYS A 211 -18.54 10.27 -22.09
N ARG A 212 -19.10 11.47 -22.31
CA ARG A 212 -18.37 12.73 -22.17
C ARG A 212 -17.99 13.00 -20.72
N GLN A 213 -18.89 12.75 -19.76
CA GLN A 213 -18.59 12.89 -18.35
C GLN A 213 -17.53 11.89 -17.88
N ILE A 214 -17.59 10.65 -18.35
CA ILE A 214 -16.58 9.63 -18.08
C ILE A 214 -15.22 10.08 -18.60
N LEU A 215 -15.16 10.57 -19.83
CA LEU A 215 -13.92 11.06 -20.44
C LEU A 215 -13.38 12.30 -19.72
N GLN A 216 -14.24 13.25 -19.33
CA GLN A 216 -13.87 14.41 -18.54
C GLN A 216 -13.23 13.98 -17.20
N LEU A 217 -13.90 13.11 -16.46
CA LEU A 217 -13.40 12.59 -15.18
C LEU A 217 -12.06 11.85 -15.34
N TYR A 218 -11.90 11.08 -16.43
CA TYR A 218 -10.66 10.40 -16.73
C TYR A 218 -9.52 11.38 -16.95
N LEU A 219 -9.74 12.38 -17.82
CA LEU A 219 -8.73 13.42 -18.12
C LEU A 219 -8.38 14.29 -16.92
N ASP A 220 -9.31 14.50 -15.98
CA ASP A 220 -9.07 15.29 -14.79
C ASP A 220 -8.32 14.53 -13.69
N ARG A 221 -8.38 13.19 -13.65
CA ARG A 221 -7.94 12.39 -12.48
C ARG A 221 -6.77 11.45 -12.72
N VAL A 222 -6.46 11.18 -13.97
CA VAL A 222 -5.39 10.22 -14.27
C VAL A 222 -4.02 10.79 -13.88
N TYR A 223 -3.16 9.92 -13.35
CA TYR A 223 -1.78 10.27 -13.07
C TYR A 223 -0.98 10.45 -14.36
N MET A 224 -0.27 11.57 -14.48
CA MET A 224 0.43 11.99 -15.69
C MET A 224 1.95 12.05 -15.53
N GLY A 225 2.48 11.53 -14.42
CA GLY A 225 3.91 11.62 -14.10
C GLY A 225 4.29 12.94 -13.44
N GLY A 226 5.50 12.99 -12.84
CA GLY A 226 6.01 14.21 -12.18
C GLY A 226 5.14 14.71 -11.02
N GLY A 227 4.39 13.81 -10.36
CA GLY A 227 3.48 14.19 -9.28
C GLY A 227 2.22 14.92 -9.75
N THR A 228 1.90 14.90 -11.06
CA THR A 228 0.73 15.60 -11.61
C THR A 228 -0.44 14.64 -11.86
N PHE A 229 -1.64 15.08 -11.49
CA PHE A 229 -2.91 14.41 -11.76
C PHE A 229 -3.77 15.31 -12.64
N GLY A 230 -4.33 14.73 -13.70
CA GLY A 230 -5.11 15.42 -14.71
C GLY A 230 -4.31 16.11 -15.79
N ILE A 231 -4.93 16.20 -16.97
CA ILE A 231 -4.27 16.65 -18.19
C ILE A 231 -3.94 18.16 -18.19
N GLN A 232 -4.76 18.97 -17.49
CA GLN A 232 -4.52 20.40 -17.32
C GLN A 232 -3.26 20.65 -16.49
N ALA A 233 -3.15 19.97 -15.33
CA ALA A 233 -1.97 20.08 -14.47
C ALA A 233 -0.70 19.58 -15.19
N ALA A 234 -0.82 18.48 -15.95
CA ALA A 234 0.27 17.96 -16.76
C ALA A 234 0.70 18.93 -17.87
N SER A 235 -0.23 19.59 -18.57
CA SER A 235 0.08 20.62 -19.57
C SER A 235 0.84 21.79 -18.96
N GLN A 236 0.41 22.28 -17.81
CA GLN A 236 1.10 23.34 -17.07
C GLN A 236 2.47 22.89 -16.58
N PHE A 237 2.57 21.65 -16.10
CA PHE A 237 3.82 21.10 -15.59
C PHE A 237 4.84 20.89 -16.72
N TYR A 238 4.46 20.25 -17.81
CA TYR A 238 5.41 19.92 -18.88
C TYR A 238 5.66 21.07 -19.85
N PHE A 239 4.64 21.91 -20.14
CA PHE A 239 4.73 22.92 -21.20
C PHE A 239 4.51 24.35 -20.72
N GLY A 240 4.18 24.57 -19.44
CA GLY A 240 3.99 25.92 -18.86
C GLY A 240 2.76 26.65 -19.37
N LYS A 241 1.79 25.94 -19.97
CA LYS A 241 0.59 26.54 -20.57
C LYS A 241 -0.68 25.72 -20.28
N SER A 242 -1.84 26.33 -20.52
CA SER A 242 -3.12 25.63 -20.42
C SER A 242 -3.23 24.51 -21.45
N VAL A 243 -3.97 23.48 -21.12
CA VAL A 243 -4.32 22.40 -22.05
C VAL A 243 -5.10 22.90 -23.27
N ARG A 244 -5.74 24.07 -23.18
CA ARG A 244 -6.43 24.72 -24.31
C ARG A 244 -5.46 25.09 -25.44
N ASP A 245 -4.21 25.38 -25.12
CA ASP A 245 -3.21 25.98 -25.99
C ASP A 245 -2.13 24.98 -26.43
N VAL A 246 -2.30 23.68 -26.12
CA VAL A 246 -1.31 22.68 -26.52
C VAL A 246 -1.31 22.46 -28.02
N THR A 247 -0.15 22.33 -28.61
CA THR A 247 0.03 21.96 -30.02
C THR A 247 -0.24 20.46 -30.24
N LEU A 248 -0.38 20.04 -31.50
CA LEU A 248 -0.58 18.61 -31.83
C LEU A 248 0.58 17.73 -31.30
N ALA A 249 1.83 18.20 -31.37
CA ALA A 249 2.98 17.47 -30.85
C ALA A 249 2.94 17.33 -29.32
N GLU A 250 2.52 18.38 -28.61
CA GLU A 250 2.34 18.38 -27.16
C GLU A 250 1.15 17.51 -26.73
N ALA A 251 0.05 17.58 -27.48
CA ALA A 251 -1.13 16.71 -27.26
C ALA A 251 -0.77 15.23 -27.41
N ALA A 252 -0.01 14.88 -28.45
CA ALA A 252 0.47 13.51 -28.66
C ALA A 252 1.41 13.05 -27.53
N MET A 253 2.27 13.95 -27.02
CA MET A 253 3.15 13.64 -25.90
C MET A 253 2.35 13.44 -24.61
N LEU A 254 1.36 14.29 -24.31
CA LEU A 254 0.45 14.10 -23.17
C LEU A 254 -0.33 12.79 -23.28
N ALA A 255 -0.93 12.50 -24.44
CA ALA A 255 -1.65 11.26 -24.67
C ALA A 255 -0.74 10.02 -24.55
N GLY A 256 0.54 10.15 -24.84
CA GLY A 256 1.53 9.08 -24.67
C GLY A 256 1.81 8.69 -23.22
N LEU A 257 1.58 9.60 -22.27
CA LEU A 257 1.83 9.38 -20.83
C LEU A 257 0.87 8.39 -20.19
N PHE A 258 -0.36 8.26 -20.66
CA PHE A 258 -1.37 7.36 -20.07
C PHE A 258 -0.91 5.91 -19.96
N LYS A 259 -0.11 5.43 -20.91
CA LYS A 259 0.41 4.06 -20.91
C LYS A 259 1.38 3.76 -19.77
N ALA A 260 2.32 4.68 -19.52
CA ALA A 260 3.35 4.54 -18.49
C ALA A 260 3.91 5.94 -18.14
N PRO A 261 3.23 6.67 -17.22
CA PRO A 261 3.49 8.10 -16.95
C PRO A 261 4.93 8.40 -16.55
N THR A 262 5.56 7.54 -15.74
CA THR A 262 6.96 7.76 -15.31
C THR A 262 7.94 7.41 -16.42
N LYS A 263 7.73 6.29 -17.12
CA LYS A 263 8.64 5.86 -18.20
C LYS A 263 8.70 6.85 -19.37
N TYR A 264 7.55 7.45 -19.69
CA TYR A 264 7.42 8.41 -20.79
C TYR A 264 7.39 9.87 -20.32
N ALA A 265 7.66 10.14 -19.04
CA ALA A 265 7.77 11.50 -18.51
C ALA A 265 8.88 12.27 -19.24
N PRO A 266 8.57 13.35 -19.98
CA PRO A 266 9.55 14.03 -20.84
C PRO A 266 10.68 14.72 -20.07
N HIS A 267 10.49 15.03 -18.79
CA HIS A 267 11.55 15.59 -17.93
C HIS A 267 12.53 14.52 -17.42
N ILE A 268 12.17 13.23 -17.53
CA ILE A 268 13.02 12.08 -17.12
C ILE A 268 13.66 11.46 -18.36
N ASN A 269 12.86 11.15 -19.39
CA ASN A 269 13.32 10.44 -20.60
C ASN A 269 12.69 11.03 -21.86
N LEU A 270 13.21 12.19 -22.29
CA LEU A 270 12.71 12.88 -23.47
C LEU A 270 12.75 12.05 -24.76
N PRO A 271 13.80 11.24 -25.05
CA PRO A 271 13.80 10.38 -26.23
C PRO A 271 12.65 9.35 -26.23
N ALA A 272 12.39 8.71 -25.10
CA ALA A 272 11.28 7.74 -24.97
C ALA A 272 9.91 8.44 -25.08
N ALA A 273 9.76 9.63 -24.49
CA ALA A 273 8.55 10.44 -24.61
C ALA A 273 8.25 10.83 -26.06
N ARG A 274 9.25 11.25 -26.82
CA ARG A 274 9.13 11.58 -28.25
C ARG A 274 8.81 10.35 -29.11
N ALA A 275 9.47 9.22 -28.87
CA ALA A 275 9.16 7.98 -29.56
C ALA A 275 7.70 7.57 -29.31
N ARG A 276 7.22 7.66 -28.07
CA ARG A 276 5.83 7.37 -27.72
C ARG A 276 4.85 8.37 -28.34
N ALA A 277 5.17 9.66 -28.36
CA ALA A 277 4.36 10.68 -29.06
C ALA A 277 4.20 10.38 -30.55
N ASN A 278 5.26 9.90 -31.22
CA ASN A 278 5.16 9.45 -32.62
C ASN A 278 4.24 8.24 -32.81
N GLU A 279 4.25 7.28 -31.87
CA GLU A 279 3.26 6.19 -31.87
C GLU A 279 1.83 6.71 -31.76
N VAL A 280 1.59 7.71 -30.90
CA VAL A 280 0.27 8.36 -30.74
C VAL A 280 -0.15 9.07 -32.02
N LEU A 281 0.76 9.80 -32.68
CA LEU A 281 0.48 10.43 -33.97
C LEU A 281 0.12 9.41 -35.06
N ASN A 282 0.81 8.28 -35.12
CA ASN A 282 0.45 7.21 -36.03
C ASN A 282 -0.91 6.58 -35.68
N ASN A 283 -1.23 6.41 -34.38
CA ASN A 283 -2.54 5.94 -33.95
C ASN A 283 -3.69 6.84 -34.40
N LEU A 284 -3.48 8.18 -34.46
CA LEU A 284 -4.44 9.13 -34.99
C LEU A 284 -4.70 8.92 -36.49
N VAL A 285 -3.66 8.58 -37.25
CA VAL A 285 -3.78 8.25 -38.69
C VAL A 285 -4.49 6.89 -38.89
N ASP A 286 -4.06 5.87 -38.14
CA ASP A 286 -4.65 4.52 -38.20
C ASP A 286 -6.12 4.50 -37.76
N ALA A 287 -6.53 5.41 -36.91
CA ALA A 287 -7.92 5.59 -36.48
C ALA A 287 -8.73 6.50 -37.42
N GLY A 288 -8.10 7.10 -38.42
CA GLY A 288 -8.76 7.95 -39.44
C GLY A 288 -9.10 9.35 -38.92
N TYR A 289 -8.57 9.79 -37.78
CA TYR A 289 -8.79 11.14 -37.24
C TYR A 289 -7.96 12.19 -37.99
N LEU A 290 -6.75 11.85 -38.39
CA LEU A 290 -5.83 12.72 -39.13
C LEU A 290 -5.20 11.96 -40.29
N THR A 291 -4.63 12.71 -41.25
CA THR A 291 -3.85 12.16 -42.36
C THR A 291 -2.35 12.24 -42.07
N GLU A 292 -1.51 11.48 -42.77
CA GLU A 292 -0.04 11.57 -42.65
C GLU A 292 0.49 12.99 -42.87
N GLY A 293 -0.09 13.73 -43.85
CA GLY A 293 0.28 15.11 -44.10
C GLY A 293 0.01 16.06 -42.91
N GLN A 294 -1.08 15.83 -42.18
CA GLN A 294 -1.44 16.66 -41.02
C GLN A 294 -0.53 16.41 -39.82
N ILE A 295 -0.02 15.20 -39.62
CA ILE A 295 0.89 14.87 -38.50
C ILE A 295 2.36 15.21 -38.86
N TYR A 296 2.71 15.42 -40.13
CA TYR A 296 4.08 15.57 -40.61
C TYR A 296 4.85 16.68 -39.83
N ALA A 297 4.23 17.84 -39.63
CA ALA A 297 4.84 18.95 -38.90
C ALA A 297 5.13 18.60 -37.44
N ALA A 298 4.21 17.86 -36.76
CA ALA A 298 4.36 17.44 -35.38
C ALA A 298 5.46 16.38 -35.21
N VAL A 299 5.62 15.48 -36.18
CA VAL A 299 6.70 14.48 -36.20
C VAL A 299 8.07 15.14 -36.37
N ARG A 300 8.18 16.14 -37.28
CA ARG A 300 9.46 16.85 -37.50
C ARG A 300 9.83 17.85 -36.40
N ASN A 301 8.84 18.45 -35.76
CA ASN A 301 9.02 19.40 -34.67
C ASN A 301 8.39 18.84 -33.40
N PRO A 302 9.01 17.82 -32.75
CA PRO A 302 8.47 17.18 -31.59
C PRO A 302 8.42 18.15 -30.39
N ALA A 303 7.47 17.94 -29.51
CA ALA A 303 7.29 18.74 -28.32
C ALA A 303 8.56 18.82 -27.47
N THR A 304 8.80 19.98 -26.93
CA THR A 304 9.93 20.27 -26.02
C THR A 304 9.36 20.74 -24.68
N PRO A 305 9.58 19.99 -23.60
CA PRO A 305 9.12 20.39 -22.28
C PRO A 305 9.90 21.61 -21.79
N VAL A 306 9.27 22.42 -20.93
CA VAL A 306 9.97 23.49 -20.21
C VAL A 306 11.09 22.90 -19.35
N PRO A 307 12.30 23.49 -19.36
CA PRO A 307 13.38 23.03 -18.51
C PRO A 307 12.96 23.14 -17.03
N ARG A 308 12.78 22.03 -16.39
CA ARG A 308 12.59 21.95 -14.94
C ARG A 308 13.68 21.04 -14.39
N GLY A 309 14.24 21.41 -13.24
CA GLY A 309 15.05 20.46 -12.47
C GLY A 309 14.21 19.19 -12.18
N GLN A 310 14.86 18.05 -11.99
CA GLN A 310 14.15 16.83 -11.58
C GLN A 310 13.36 17.12 -10.31
N THR A 311 12.05 17.30 -10.43
CA THR A 311 11.18 17.53 -9.29
C THR A 311 10.87 16.14 -8.74
N TYR A 312 11.51 15.81 -7.64
CA TYR A 312 11.23 14.58 -6.89
C TYR A 312 9.83 14.71 -6.24
N SER A 313 9.04 13.65 -6.31
CA SER A 313 7.70 13.58 -5.71
C SER A 313 7.57 12.31 -4.87
N PRO A 314 7.29 12.41 -3.56
CA PRO A 314 7.10 11.28 -2.67
C PRO A 314 5.67 10.72 -2.78
N ASP A 315 5.31 10.20 -3.95
CA ASP A 315 3.93 9.95 -4.33
C ASP A 315 3.20 8.94 -3.42
N TRP A 316 3.84 7.82 -3.02
CA TRP A 316 3.24 6.87 -2.08
C TRP A 316 2.97 7.48 -0.70
N TYR A 317 3.89 8.33 -0.23
CA TYR A 317 3.69 9.04 1.03
C TYR A 317 2.51 10.01 0.94
N MET A 318 2.44 10.78 -0.15
CA MET A 318 1.36 11.75 -0.35
C MET A 318 -0.01 11.08 -0.51
N ASP A 319 -0.09 9.94 -1.18
CA ASP A 319 -1.34 9.19 -1.30
C ASP A 319 -1.81 8.67 0.07
N TRP A 320 -0.90 8.16 0.88
CA TRP A 320 -1.20 7.74 2.24
C TRP A 320 -1.64 8.94 3.12
N ALA A 321 -0.90 10.06 3.06
CA ALA A 321 -1.24 11.29 3.77
C ALA A 321 -2.60 11.87 3.31
N TYR A 322 -2.90 11.79 2.01
CA TYR A 322 -4.20 12.21 1.48
C TYR A 322 -5.35 11.37 2.04
N ASN A 323 -5.17 10.06 2.15
CA ASN A 323 -6.15 9.18 2.77
C ASN A 323 -6.38 9.52 4.25
N GLU A 324 -5.34 9.87 5.00
CA GLU A 324 -5.47 10.35 6.39
C GLU A 324 -6.29 11.66 6.45
N VAL A 325 -6.01 12.63 5.57
CA VAL A 325 -6.76 13.89 5.49
C VAL A 325 -8.23 13.64 5.14
N ARG A 326 -8.52 12.70 4.24
CA ARG A 326 -9.90 12.29 3.92
C ARG A 326 -10.60 11.71 5.14
N GLN A 327 -9.96 10.81 5.89
CA GLN A 327 -10.52 10.24 7.11
C GLN A 327 -10.81 11.32 8.17
N LEU A 328 -9.93 12.32 8.30
CA LEU A 328 -10.17 13.47 9.19
C LEU A 328 -11.35 14.32 8.74
N ALA A 329 -11.52 14.53 7.42
CA ALA A 329 -12.66 15.25 6.85
C ALA A 329 -13.96 14.46 7.04
N ASP A 330 -13.97 13.16 6.77
CA ASP A 330 -15.13 12.26 6.95
C ASP A 330 -15.54 12.18 8.42
N ALA A 331 -14.58 12.26 9.35
CA ALA A 331 -14.83 12.36 10.80
C ALA A 331 -15.30 13.76 11.26
N GLY A 332 -15.50 14.71 10.33
CA GLY A 332 -15.97 16.07 10.62
C GLY A 332 -14.92 16.99 11.30
N LYS A 333 -13.67 16.53 11.42
CA LYS A 333 -12.60 17.28 12.13
C LYS A 333 -12.11 18.51 11.36
N LEU A 334 -12.38 18.59 10.06
CA LEU A 334 -11.93 19.68 9.18
C LEU A 334 -13.06 20.64 8.80
N GLY A 335 -14.27 20.44 9.32
CA GLY A 335 -15.46 21.22 8.97
C GLY A 335 -15.78 21.12 7.46
N ASN A 336 -16.24 22.21 6.88
CA ASN A 336 -16.60 22.28 5.44
C ASN A 336 -15.44 22.72 4.53
N ASN A 337 -14.21 22.75 5.05
CA ASN A 337 -13.06 23.18 4.25
C ASN A 337 -12.70 22.13 3.20
N ARG A 338 -12.53 22.55 1.95
CA ARG A 338 -12.19 21.66 0.82
C ARG A 338 -10.86 21.96 0.17
N VAL A 339 -10.29 23.15 0.38
CA VAL A 339 -8.96 23.54 -0.08
C VAL A 339 -8.06 23.64 1.14
N LEU A 340 -7.07 22.78 1.22
CA LEU A 340 -6.27 22.55 2.43
C LEU A 340 -4.77 22.65 2.11
N THR A 341 -4.02 23.16 3.08
CA THR A 341 -2.56 23.06 3.10
C THR A 341 -2.18 22.21 4.32
N VAL A 342 -1.47 21.13 4.08
CA VAL A 342 -1.10 20.13 5.10
C VAL A 342 0.40 20.14 5.29
N ARG A 343 0.88 20.54 6.48
CA ARG A 343 2.25 20.31 6.89
C ARG A 343 2.35 18.88 7.41
N THR A 344 3.20 18.10 6.76
CA THR A 344 3.38 16.69 7.09
C THR A 344 4.62 16.45 7.93
N ALA A 345 4.72 15.23 8.48
CA ALA A 345 5.92 14.76 9.17
C ALA A 345 7.03 14.29 8.21
N LEU A 346 6.81 14.32 6.89
CA LEU A 346 7.73 13.85 5.86
C LEU A 346 9.09 14.55 5.98
N ASP A 347 10.15 13.75 5.97
CA ASP A 347 11.51 14.23 5.71
C ASP A 347 11.85 13.99 4.23
N SER A 348 11.74 15.02 3.41
CA SER A 348 11.94 14.92 1.96
C SER A 348 13.34 14.43 1.56
N ASN A 349 14.36 14.76 2.35
CA ASN A 349 15.73 14.33 2.09
C ASN A 349 15.92 12.85 2.40
N LEU A 350 15.41 12.42 3.56
CA LEU A 350 15.45 11.00 3.96
C LEU A 350 14.60 10.15 3.01
N GLN A 351 13.42 10.64 2.63
CA GLN A 351 12.54 9.96 1.68
C GLN A 351 13.24 9.73 0.33
N LYS A 352 13.81 10.80 -0.23
CA LYS A 352 14.54 10.69 -1.50
C LYS A 352 15.72 9.73 -1.39
N TYR A 353 16.48 9.80 -0.31
CA TYR A 353 17.60 8.89 -0.08
C TYR A 353 17.17 7.43 0.04
N ALA A 354 16.04 7.17 0.70
CA ALA A 354 15.48 5.83 0.85
C ALA A 354 14.99 5.27 -0.50
N ASP A 355 14.27 6.08 -1.29
CA ASP A 355 13.81 5.69 -2.63
C ASP A 355 15.00 5.37 -3.55
N ASP A 356 15.99 6.26 -3.63
CA ASP A 356 17.18 6.06 -4.46
C ASP A 356 17.97 4.82 -4.00
N THR A 357 18.12 4.62 -2.68
CA THR A 357 18.84 3.47 -2.13
C THR A 357 18.13 2.16 -2.46
N ILE A 358 16.82 2.05 -2.23
CA ILE A 358 16.06 0.85 -2.52
C ILE A 358 16.08 0.54 -4.02
N ALA A 359 15.88 1.55 -4.89
CA ALA A 359 15.95 1.37 -6.33
C ALA A 359 17.34 0.89 -6.80
N ASN A 360 18.42 1.43 -6.21
CA ASN A 360 19.79 0.99 -6.49
C ASN A 360 20.03 -0.45 -6.02
N GLN A 361 19.58 -0.81 -4.81
CA GLN A 361 19.74 -2.15 -4.27
C GLN A 361 18.98 -3.20 -5.09
N LEU A 362 17.75 -2.87 -5.53
CA LEU A 362 16.97 -3.74 -6.42
C LEU A 362 17.62 -3.89 -7.79
N ARG A 363 18.22 -2.83 -8.34
CA ARG A 363 18.91 -2.89 -9.62
C ARG A 363 20.19 -3.73 -9.56
N GLU A 364 20.98 -3.58 -8.49
CA GLU A 364 22.27 -4.25 -8.31
C GLU A 364 22.11 -5.71 -7.89
N TYR A 365 21.26 -5.98 -6.88
CA TYR A 365 21.12 -7.31 -6.27
C TYR A 365 19.83 -8.04 -6.67
N GLY A 366 18.83 -7.32 -7.22
CA GLY A 366 17.54 -7.90 -7.61
C GLY A 366 17.66 -9.12 -8.52
N PRO A 367 18.48 -9.08 -9.61
CA PRO A 367 18.65 -10.23 -10.48
C PRO A 367 19.26 -11.46 -9.76
N SER A 368 20.24 -11.25 -8.88
CA SER A 368 20.92 -12.35 -8.17
C SER A 368 20.02 -13.00 -7.12
N TYR A 369 19.22 -12.19 -6.41
CA TYR A 369 18.24 -12.68 -5.44
C TYR A 369 16.88 -13.02 -6.05
N HIS A 370 16.68 -12.79 -7.34
CA HIS A 370 15.37 -12.96 -8.00
C HIS A 370 14.25 -12.20 -7.25
N VAL A 371 14.51 -10.93 -6.92
CA VAL A 371 13.59 -10.04 -6.20
C VAL A 371 13.34 -8.77 -7.00
N LYS A 372 12.07 -8.32 -7.04
CA LYS A 372 11.65 -7.18 -7.86
C LYS A 372 11.08 -6.03 -7.06
N GLN A 373 10.64 -6.26 -5.82
CA GLN A 373 9.94 -5.27 -5.03
C GLN A 373 10.51 -5.14 -3.62
N SER A 374 10.31 -3.95 -3.06
CA SER A 374 10.60 -3.65 -1.66
C SER A 374 9.62 -2.61 -1.15
N ALA A 375 9.46 -2.56 0.17
CA ALA A 375 8.72 -1.50 0.83
C ALA A 375 9.40 -1.15 2.16
N MET A 376 9.33 0.14 2.54
CA MET A 376 9.92 0.61 3.78
C MET A 376 9.06 1.69 4.45
N VAL A 377 9.02 1.67 5.77
CA VAL A 377 8.46 2.74 6.61
C VAL A 377 9.52 3.16 7.62
N ILE A 378 9.71 4.47 7.78
CA ILE A 378 10.51 5.05 8.88
C ILE A 378 9.62 6.00 9.66
N LEU A 379 9.55 5.81 10.98
CA LEU A 379 8.76 6.66 11.85
C LEU A 379 9.49 7.01 13.16
N ASP A 380 9.05 8.10 13.80
CA ASP A 380 9.47 8.49 15.14
C ASP A 380 8.73 7.63 16.17
N PRO A 381 9.42 6.80 16.97
CA PRO A 381 8.78 5.92 17.94
C PRO A 381 8.08 6.67 19.07
N SER A 382 8.45 7.90 19.37
CA SER A 382 7.88 8.66 20.48
C SER A 382 6.51 9.24 20.15
N THR A 383 6.28 9.60 18.90
CA THR A 383 5.06 10.30 18.44
C THR A 383 4.21 9.46 17.48
N GLY A 384 4.83 8.63 16.65
CA GLY A 384 4.21 7.95 15.52
C GLY A 384 4.31 8.73 14.19
N ALA A 385 5.00 9.87 14.20
CA ALA A 385 5.22 10.69 13.01
C ALA A 385 5.99 9.90 11.93
N VAL A 386 5.37 9.66 10.79
CA VAL A 386 5.99 8.92 9.68
C VAL A 386 6.85 9.87 8.85
N ARG A 387 8.15 9.57 8.81
CA ARG A 387 9.16 10.38 8.12
C ARG A 387 9.34 9.97 6.67
N THR A 388 9.09 8.70 6.36
CA THR A 388 9.36 8.10 5.05
C THR A 388 8.43 6.92 4.79
N ILE A 389 7.92 6.83 3.56
CA ILE A 389 7.23 5.64 3.04
C ILE A 389 7.74 5.35 1.63
N VAL A 390 8.36 4.20 1.44
CA VAL A 390 8.67 3.65 0.13
C VAL A 390 7.71 2.50 -0.16
N GLY A 391 6.87 2.63 -1.17
CA GLY A 391 5.82 1.66 -1.50
C GLY A 391 6.18 0.66 -2.60
N GLY A 392 7.39 0.75 -3.16
CA GLY A 392 7.84 -0.12 -4.26
C GLY A 392 9.10 0.39 -4.93
N GLN A 393 9.43 -0.20 -6.09
CA GLN A 393 10.58 0.20 -6.89
C GLN A 393 10.34 1.49 -7.67
N ASP A 394 9.18 1.61 -8.31
CA ASP A 394 8.80 2.74 -9.18
C ASP A 394 7.29 2.99 -9.07
N TYR A 395 6.91 4.19 -8.61
CA TYR A 395 5.51 4.60 -8.47
C TYR A 395 4.78 4.66 -9.82
N GLY A 396 5.47 5.02 -10.88
CA GLY A 396 4.87 5.09 -12.22
C GLY A 396 4.59 3.73 -12.85
N GLU A 397 5.34 2.70 -12.45
CA GLU A 397 5.04 1.32 -12.85
C GLU A 397 3.93 0.71 -11.99
N SER A 398 3.90 1.05 -10.69
CA SER A 398 2.91 0.56 -9.76
C SER A 398 2.64 1.56 -8.65
N GLN A 399 1.42 2.12 -8.63
CA GLN A 399 0.96 3.00 -7.56
C GLN A 399 0.56 2.22 -6.28
N PHE A 400 0.54 0.88 -6.35
CA PHE A 400 0.25 0.03 -5.20
C PHE A 400 1.28 0.26 -4.09
N ASN A 401 0.80 0.76 -2.94
CA ASN A 401 1.64 1.07 -1.80
C ASN A 401 1.90 -0.17 -0.95
N ARG A 402 2.98 -0.90 -1.23
CA ARG A 402 3.30 -2.15 -0.51
C ARG A 402 3.63 -1.93 0.97
N ALA A 403 3.95 -0.70 1.35
CA ALA A 403 4.21 -0.38 2.75
C ALA A 403 2.94 -0.35 3.61
N VAL A 404 1.79 -0.07 3.01
CA VAL A 404 0.51 0.13 3.70
C VAL A 404 -0.52 -0.93 3.32
N ASP A 405 -0.59 -1.30 2.03
CA ASP A 405 -1.66 -2.11 1.47
C ASP A 405 -1.28 -3.58 1.27
N ALA A 406 0.02 -3.90 1.08
CA ALA A 406 0.44 -5.28 0.87
C ALA A 406 0.39 -6.08 2.17
N MET A 407 -0.28 -7.23 2.10
CA MET A 407 -0.35 -8.21 3.17
C MET A 407 0.70 -9.28 2.92
N ARG A 408 1.70 -9.40 3.83
CA ARG A 408 2.87 -10.26 3.67
C ARG A 408 3.22 -10.98 4.96
N GLN A 409 3.69 -12.21 4.86
CA GLN A 409 4.09 -12.98 6.02
C GLN A 409 5.35 -12.39 6.66
N PRO A 410 5.30 -11.96 7.95
CA PRO A 410 6.45 -11.39 8.64
C PRO A 410 7.52 -12.43 8.99
N GLY A 411 7.20 -13.71 8.96
CA GLY A 411 8.08 -14.78 9.38
C GLY A 411 8.63 -14.54 10.78
N SER A 412 9.90 -14.84 11.00
CA SER A 412 10.57 -14.71 12.30
C SER A 412 10.59 -13.28 12.88
N SER A 413 10.22 -12.25 12.13
CA SER A 413 10.11 -10.89 12.68
C SER A 413 8.86 -10.72 13.56
N PHE A 414 7.93 -11.66 13.54
CA PHE A 414 6.80 -11.72 14.47
C PHE A 414 7.17 -12.28 15.86
N LYS A 415 8.26 -13.04 15.99
CA LYS A 415 8.67 -13.67 17.25
C LYS A 415 8.80 -12.73 18.44
N PRO A 416 9.26 -11.45 18.32
CA PRO A 416 9.28 -10.52 19.46
C PRO A 416 7.92 -10.35 20.12
N VAL A 417 6.80 -10.45 19.40
CA VAL A 417 5.43 -10.43 19.97
C VAL A 417 5.21 -11.66 20.87
N VAL A 418 5.63 -12.84 20.42
CA VAL A 418 5.53 -14.10 21.17
C VAL A 418 6.38 -14.04 22.45
N TYR A 419 7.61 -13.55 22.33
CA TYR A 419 8.54 -13.44 23.46
C TYR A 419 8.07 -12.40 24.47
N LEU A 420 7.58 -11.24 24.00
CA LEU A 420 6.97 -10.26 24.90
C LEU A 420 5.79 -10.87 25.65
N THR A 421 4.90 -11.60 24.96
CA THR A 421 3.77 -12.27 25.60
C THR A 421 4.23 -13.27 26.67
N ALA A 422 5.31 -13.99 26.42
CA ALA A 422 5.90 -14.90 27.41
C ALA A 422 6.46 -14.13 28.63
N LEU A 423 7.20 -13.03 28.43
CA LEU A 423 7.71 -12.19 29.52
C LEU A 423 6.57 -11.59 30.37
N LEU A 424 5.45 -11.22 29.72
CA LEU A 424 4.27 -10.66 30.40
C LEU A 424 3.60 -11.67 31.35
N THR A 425 3.80 -12.98 31.19
CA THR A 425 3.33 -13.99 32.17
C THR A 425 4.07 -13.91 33.49
N GLY A 426 5.20 -13.22 33.58
CA GLY A 426 6.07 -13.17 34.76
C GLY A 426 6.92 -14.42 34.99
N LYS A 427 6.71 -15.49 34.22
CA LYS A 427 7.42 -16.78 34.34
C LYS A 427 8.75 -16.83 33.58
N PHE A 428 8.97 -15.89 32.67
CA PHE A 428 10.15 -15.82 31.80
C PHE A 428 10.93 -14.54 32.00
N LYS A 429 12.25 -14.65 31.87
CA LYS A 429 13.24 -13.58 31.84
C LYS A 429 14.26 -13.88 30.71
N PRO A 430 15.10 -12.92 30.28
CA PRO A 430 16.09 -13.15 29.22
C PRO A 430 17.04 -14.33 29.49
N ASP A 431 17.38 -14.59 30.74
CA ASP A 431 18.27 -15.66 31.21
C ASP A 431 17.53 -17.01 31.46
N THR A 432 16.21 -17.05 31.41
CA THR A 432 15.44 -18.29 31.60
C THR A 432 15.85 -19.35 30.61
N ILE A 433 16.22 -20.52 31.11
CA ILE A 433 16.57 -21.67 30.26
C ILE A 433 15.32 -22.26 29.59
N VAL A 434 15.36 -22.29 28.29
CA VAL A 434 14.34 -22.91 27.41
C VAL A 434 14.93 -24.07 26.64
N VAL A 435 14.07 -24.91 26.09
CA VAL A 435 14.50 -26.12 25.38
C VAL A 435 14.26 -25.97 23.90
N ASP A 436 15.31 -26.12 23.10
CA ASP A 436 15.29 -26.13 21.63
C ASP A 436 15.45 -27.56 21.13
N GLU A 437 14.33 -28.28 21.01
CA GLU A 437 14.23 -29.66 20.54
C GLU A 437 12.99 -29.77 19.62
N PRO A 438 12.86 -30.81 18.82
CA PRO A 438 11.66 -31.05 18.00
C PRO A 438 10.38 -30.93 18.83
N VAL A 439 9.38 -30.28 18.27
CA VAL A 439 8.05 -30.05 18.88
C VAL A 439 6.99 -30.18 17.81
N CYS A 440 5.86 -30.82 18.16
CA CYS A 440 4.71 -30.93 17.27
C CYS A 440 3.43 -30.44 17.97
N ILE A 441 2.53 -29.83 17.21
CA ILE A 441 1.15 -29.53 17.61
C ILE A 441 0.25 -30.26 16.61
N GLY A 442 -0.33 -31.40 17.04
CA GLY A 442 -1.00 -32.31 16.12
C GLY A 442 0.00 -32.85 15.06
N ASN A 443 -0.35 -32.74 13.80
CA ASN A 443 0.48 -33.23 12.69
C ASN A 443 1.51 -32.17 12.21
N TRP A 444 1.54 -30.98 12.81
CA TRP A 444 2.46 -29.92 12.41
C TRP A 444 3.69 -29.90 13.31
N CYS A 445 4.87 -30.11 12.70
CA CYS A 445 6.16 -30.18 13.38
C CYS A 445 7.14 -29.19 12.73
N PRO A 446 7.28 -27.96 13.25
CA PRO A 446 8.21 -26.98 12.71
C PRO A 446 9.67 -27.34 13.01
N HIS A 447 10.55 -26.98 12.07
CA HIS A 447 12.00 -27.14 12.21
C HIS A 447 12.68 -25.78 12.32
N ASN A 448 13.84 -25.74 12.98
CA ASN A 448 14.73 -24.58 12.92
C ASN A 448 15.36 -24.45 11.53
N PHE A 449 15.81 -23.24 11.19
CA PHE A 449 16.56 -23.01 9.97
C PHE A 449 17.84 -23.90 9.97
N GLY A 450 18.05 -24.62 8.89
CA GLY A 450 19.17 -25.59 8.76
C GLY A 450 19.01 -26.88 9.59
N ASN A 451 17.84 -27.16 10.14
CA ASN A 451 17.51 -28.38 10.91
C ASN A 451 18.47 -28.64 12.11
N LYS A 452 19.01 -27.58 12.71
CA LYS A 452 19.89 -27.67 13.89
C LYS A 452 19.12 -27.34 15.16
N TYR A 453 19.41 -28.05 16.24
CA TYR A 453 18.85 -27.84 17.57
C TYR A 453 19.98 -27.58 18.58
N TYR A 454 19.72 -26.66 19.51
CA TYR A 454 20.71 -26.17 20.48
C TYR A 454 20.51 -26.76 21.88
N GLY A 455 19.45 -27.55 22.10
CA GLY A 455 19.11 -28.11 23.39
C GLY A 455 18.70 -27.03 24.40
N ARG A 456 19.28 -27.06 25.60
CA ARG A 456 18.97 -26.11 26.68
C ARG A 456 19.76 -24.82 26.51
N VAL A 457 19.06 -23.73 26.23
CA VAL A 457 19.66 -22.41 25.99
C VAL A 457 18.91 -21.31 26.77
N PRO A 458 19.57 -20.20 27.10
CA PRO A 458 18.85 -19.00 27.60
C PRO A 458 17.86 -18.46 26.57
N LEU A 459 16.78 -17.86 27.03
CA LEU A 459 15.75 -17.28 26.18
C LEU A 459 16.29 -16.23 25.21
N ILE A 460 17.26 -15.41 25.67
CA ILE A 460 17.97 -14.43 24.84
C ILE A 460 18.68 -15.12 23.65
N THR A 461 19.39 -16.23 23.89
CA THR A 461 20.07 -17.00 22.85
C THR A 461 19.07 -17.56 21.81
N ALA A 462 17.91 -18.02 22.29
CA ALA A 462 16.86 -18.53 21.41
C ALA A 462 16.31 -17.45 20.46
N LEU A 463 16.15 -16.20 20.93
CA LEU A 463 15.73 -15.08 20.05
C LEU A 463 16.86 -14.65 19.13
N THR A 464 18.10 -14.62 19.61
CA THR A 464 19.32 -14.26 18.85
C THR A 464 19.49 -15.13 17.61
N HIS A 465 19.34 -16.44 17.79
CA HIS A 465 19.41 -17.43 16.69
C HIS A 465 18.08 -17.70 16.02
N SER A 466 17.02 -16.98 16.45
CA SER A 466 15.69 -17.08 15.82
C SER A 466 15.10 -18.50 15.80
N LEU A 467 15.24 -19.26 16.89
CA LEU A 467 14.81 -20.66 16.99
C LEU A 467 13.28 -20.79 16.86
N ASN A 468 12.80 -21.61 15.91
CA ASN A 468 11.38 -21.80 15.63
C ASN A 468 10.71 -22.63 16.73
N THR A 469 11.34 -23.71 17.13
CA THR A 469 10.79 -24.63 18.13
C THR A 469 10.56 -23.96 19.47
N VAL A 470 11.45 -23.02 19.85
CA VAL A 470 11.29 -22.26 21.09
C VAL A 470 10.09 -21.33 21.02
N ALA A 471 9.87 -20.62 19.89
CA ALA A 471 8.69 -19.76 19.72
C ALA A 471 7.36 -20.57 19.86
N VAL A 472 7.33 -21.78 19.29
CA VAL A 472 6.17 -22.68 19.41
C VAL A 472 6.00 -23.19 20.85
N ARG A 473 7.08 -23.60 21.52
CA ARG A 473 7.04 -24.01 22.93
C ARG A 473 6.61 -22.88 23.86
N LEU A 474 7.03 -21.63 23.57
CA LEU A 474 6.56 -20.45 24.31
C LEU A 474 5.05 -20.28 24.15
N SER A 475 4.48 -20.46 22.96
CA SER A 475 3.03 -20.35 22.78
C SER A 475 2.25 -21.36 23.63
N ILE A 476 2.76 -22.59 23.75
CA ILE A 476 2.18 -23.63 24.65
C ILE A 476 2.32 -23.15 26.10
N ALA A 477 3.50 -22.73 26.54
CA ALA A 477 3.78 -22.32 27.90
C ALA A 477 2.99 -21.08 28.35
N ILE A 478 2.73 -20.12 27.42
CA ILE A 478 1.87 -18.95 27.64
C ILE A 478 0.43 -19.41 27.96
N GLY A 479 -0.09 -20.37 27.22
CA GLY A 479 -1.44 -20.89 27.46
C GLY A 479 -1.55 -21.81 28.68
N ALA A 480 -0.48 -22.55 29.00
CA ALA A 480 -0.39 -23.36 30.20
C ALA A 480 -0.31 -22.51 31.49
N ALA A 481 0.06 -21.24 31.40
CA ALA A 481 0.15 -20.34 32.56
C ALA A 481 -1.19 -20.18 33.29
N ASP A 482 -2.33 -20.34 32.60
CA ASP A 482 -3.68 -20.23 33.14
C ASP A 482 -4.40 -21.60 33.28
N SER A 483 -3.70 -22.70 33.06
CA SER A 483 -4.30 -24.05 33.18
C SER A 483 -4.41 -24.46 34.62
N MET A 484 -5.54 -25.09 34.98
CA MET A 484 -5.66 -25.76 36.29
C MET A 484 -4.69 -26.95 36.36
N PRO A 485 -4.11 -27.27 37.53
CA PRO A 485 -3.25 -28.43 37.69
C PRO A 485 -4.00 -29.72 37.28
N GLY A 486 -3.38 -30.51 36.44
CA GLY A 486 -3.94 -31.83 36.02
C GLY A 486 -4.65 -31.85 34.65
N HIS A 487 -4.82 -30.71 33.96
CA HIS A 487 -5.41 -30.63 32.61
C HIS A 487 -4.37 -30.27 31.57
N ASN A 488 -3.45 -31.15 31.25
CA ASN A 488 -2.38 -30.92 30.29
C ASN A 488 -2.82 -31.35 28.88
N ASN A 489 -3.48 -30.48 28.14
CA ASN A 489 -3.75 -30.67 26.72
C ASN A 489 -2.95 -29.64 25.92
N VAL A 490 -1.85 -30.10 25.31
CA VAL A 490 -0.91 -29.29 24.52
C VAL A 490 -1.63 -28.49 23.43
N PHE A 491 -2.64 -29.08 22.79
CA PHE A 491 -3.39 -28.40 21.74
C PHE A 491 -4.19 -27.21 22.26
N GLU A 492 -4.92 -27.40 23.37
CA GLU A 492 -5.72 -26.35 24.01
C GLU A 492 -4.83 -25.28 24.64
N GLU A 493 -3.69 -25.68 25.22
CA GLU A 493 -2.69 -24.73 25.76
C GLU A 493 -2.10 -23.87 24.63
N ALA A 494 -1.69 -24.49 23.51
CA ALA A 494 -1.20 -23.74 22.35
C ALA A 494 -2.25 -22.77 21.80
N LYS A 495 -3.54 -23.17 21.75
CA LYS A 495 -4.64 -22.30 21.31
C LYS A 495 -4.84 -21.11 22.23
N ARG A 496 -4.89 -21.33 23.55
CA ARG A 496 -4.96 -20.21 24.54
C ARG A 496 -3.75 -19.29 24.45
N GLY A 497 -2.55 -19.85 24.24
CA GLY A 497 -1.33 -19.10 24.07
C GLY A 497 -1.36 -18.19 22.82
N ARG A 498 -1.83 -18.73 21.70
CA ARG A 498 -1.99 -17.93 20.46
C ARG A 498 -3.02 -16.80 20.63
N ALA A 499 -4.14 -17.05 21.32
CA ALA A 499 -5.10 -15.99 21.63
C ALA A 499 -4.47 -14.81 22.38
N LYS A 500 -3.60 -15.07 23.38
CA LYS A 500 -2.86 -14.04 24.10
C LYS A 500 -1.81 -13.34 23.22
N ILE A 501 -1.17 -14.07 22.33
CA ILE A 501 -0.21 -13.50 21.36
C ILE A 501 -0.95 -12.55 20.41
N ILE A 502 -2.11 -12.92 19.90
CA ILE A 502 -2.98 -12.07 19.07
C ILE A 502 -3.40 -10.81 19.84
N GLU A 503 -3.79 -10.95 21.13
CA GLU A 503 -4.13 -9.81 21.98
C GLU A 503 -2.92 -8.87 22.15
N THR A 504 -1.73 -9.41 22.38
CA THR A 504 -0.48 -8.64 22.49
C THR A 504 -0.18 -7.90 21.18
N ALA A 505 -0.30 -8.57 20.02
CA ALA A 505 -0.12 -7.97 18.71
C ALA A 505 -1.06 -6.77 18.49
N ARG A 506 -2.34 -6.91 18.84
CA ARG A 506 -3.32 -5.81 18.79
C ARG A 506 -2.97 -4.65 19.70
N LYS A 507 -2.50 -4.92 20.91
CA LYS A 507 -2.02 -3.88 21.84
C LYS A 507 -0.81 -3.13 21.27
N MET A 508 0.02 -3.78 20.46
CA MET A 508 1.17 -3.19 19.79
C MET A 508 0.80 -2.39 18.54
N GLY A 509 -0.44 -2.50 18.04
CA GLY A 509 -0.91 -1.76 16.85
C GLY A 509 -1.00 -2.58 15.58
N ILE A 510 -0.97 -3.91 15.65
CA ILE A 510 -1.29 -4.81 14.53
C ILE A 510 -2.80 -5.05 14.56
N TYR A 511 -3.52 -4.42 13.64
CA TYR A 511 -4.99 -4.49 13.56
C TYR A 511 -5.47 -5.45 12.48
N THR A 512 -4.60 -5.79 11.54
CA THR A 512 -4.86 -6.86 10.57
C THR A 512 -5.36 -8.12 11.29
N PRO A 513 -6.46 -8.73 10.82
CA PRO A 513 -6.98 -9.96 11.40
C PRO A 513 -5.94 -11.07 11.34
N LEU A 514 -5.49 -11.55 12.51
CA LEU A 514 -4.60 -12.69 12.62
C LEU A 514 -5.43 -13.94 12.91
N PRO A 515 -5.50 -14.92 11.98
CA PRO A 515 -6.20 -16.18 12.22
C PRO A 515 -5.49 -17.03 13.29
N ASP A 516 -6.24 -17.90 14.00
CA ASP A 516 -5.69 -18.81 14.99
C ASP A 516 -5.02 -20.02 14.33
N THR A 517 -3.94 -19.78 13.56
CA THR A 517 -3.17 -20.84 12.91
C THR A 517 -2.13 -21.43 13.87
N VAL A 518 -1.82 -22.72 13.75
CA VAL A 518 -0.78 -23.35 14.57
C VAL A 518 0.61 -22.75 14.33
N SER A 519 0.81 -22.15 13.17
CA SER A 519 2.05 -21.53 12.72
C SER A 519 2.16 -20.03 13.05
N LEU A 520 1.13 -19.40 13.65
CA LEU A 520 1.16 -18.02 14.11
C LEU A 520 2.45 -17.66 14.90
N PRO A 521 2.95 -18.49 15.85
CA PRO A 521 4.12 -18.14 16.65
C PRO A 521 5.41 -17.96 15.85
N ILE A 522 5.46 -18.43 14.63
CA ILE A 522 6.61 -18.26 13.72
C ILE A 522 6.35 -17.22 12.62
N GLY A 523 5.18 -16.54 12.66
CA GLY A 523 4.83 -15.43 11.76
C GLY A 523 4.35 -15.89 10.38
N ALA A 524 3.50 -16.90 10.32
CA ALA A 524 2.92 -17.39 9.07
C ALA A 524 1.67 -16.64 8.61
N ASP A 525 1.13 -15.75 9.44
CA ASP A 525 -0.06 -14.97 9.12
C ASP A 525 0.33 -13.56 8.64
N ASP A 526 -0.38 -13.04 7.66
CA ASP A 526 -0.01 -11.82 6.93
C ASP A 526 -0.20 -10.55 7.76
N VAL A 527 0.71 -9.59 7.56
CA VAL A 527 0.68 -8.24 8.14
C VAL A 527 1.21 -7.24 7.11
N ASN A 528 1.03 -5.93 7.33
CA ASN A 528 1.64 -4.91 6.49
C ASN A 528 2.86 -4.25 7.17
N VAL A 529 3.65 -3.51 6.38
CA VAL A 529 4.93 -2.91 6.84
C VAL A 529 4.69 -1.83 7.89
N ILE A 530 3.66 -0.99 7.72
CA ILE A 530 3.39 0.12 8.65
C ILE A 530 2.89 -0.38 10.01
N GLU A 531 2.11 -1.46 10.07
CA GLU A 531 1.68 -2.07 11.33
C GLU A 531 2.86 -2.71 12.06
N MET A 532 3.77 -3.37 11.34
CA MET A 532 5.01 -3.89 11.92
C MET A 532 5.88 -2.75 12.46
N SER A 533 5.97 -1.60 11.76
CA SER A 533 6.66 -0.42 12.25
C SER A 533 6.04 0.11 13.54
N SER A 534 4.71 0.19 13.61
CA SER A 534 3.96 0.59 14.81
C SER A 534 4.22 -0.37 15.99
N ALA A 535 4.20 -1.68 15.72
CA ALA A 535 4.48 -2.69 16.73
C ALA A 535 5.90 -2.58 17.30
N TYR A 536 6.90 -2.36 16.43
CA TYR A 536 8.29 -2.21 16.86
C TYR A 536 8.55 -0.86 17.58
N ALA A 537 7.78 0.18 17.29
CA ALA A 537 7.83 1.44 18.04
C ALA A 537 7.52 1.25 19.51
N THR A 538 6.69 0.27 19.86
CA THR A 538 6.37 -0.09 21.25
C THR A 538 7.62 -0.52 22.03
N PHE A 539 8.58 -1.17 21.39
CA PHE A 539 9.86 -1.51 22.00
C PHE A 539 10.76 -0.28 22.14
N ALA A 540 10.85 0.53 21.11
CA ALA A 540 11.73 1.70 21.06
C ALA A 540 11.33 2.80 22.07
N ASN A 541 10.03 2.93 22.41
CA ASN A 541 9.51 4.00 23.24
C ASN A 541 9.15 3.60 24.69
N GLY A 542 9.54 2.41 25.11
CA GLY A 542 9.30 1.93 26.48
C GLY A 542 7.88 1.42 26.77
N GLY A 543 7.20 0.90 25.74
CA GLY A 543 5.92 0.19 25.88
C GLY A 543 4.67 1.03 25.63
N LYS A 544 4.80 2.13 24.91
CA LYS A 544 3.66 2.96 24.49
C LYS A 544 3.20 2.55 23.08
N ARG A 545 1.88 2.38 22.92
CA ARG A 545 1.29 2.26 21.60
C ARG A 545 1.20 3.63 20.94
N ILE A 546 1.69 3.73 19.73
CA ILE A 546 1.55 4.91 18.84
C ILE A 546 0.55 4.61 17.73
N THR A 547 0.08 5.66 17.07
CA THR A 547 -0.65 5.57 15.80
C THR A 547 0.18 6.30 14.75
N PRO A 548 0.60 5.62 13.66
CA PRO A 548 1.32 6.29 12.57
C PRO A 548 0.47 7.39 11.96
N TYR A 549 1.08 8.55 11.67
CA TYR A 549 0.41 9.70 11.04
C TYR A 549 1.34 10.50 10.15
N ALA A 550 0.74 11.18 9.15
CA ALA A 550 1.41 12.12 8.27
C ALA A 550 1.12 13.57 8.63
N ALA A 551 -0.16 13.90 8.88
CA ALA A 551 -0.63 15.28 9.05
C ALA A 551 -0.26 15.83 10.42
N VAL A 552 0.70 16.76 10.47
CA VAL A 552 1.11 17.49 11.67
C VAL A 552 0.17 18.67 11.90
N GLU A 553 -0.06 19.48 10.88
CA GLU A 553 -0.93 20.65 10.89
C GLU A 553 -1.71 20.74 9.58
N ILE A 554 -2.97 21.18 9.65
CA ILE A 554 -3.81 21.40 8.49
C ILE A 554 -4.36 22.82 8.56
N TYR A 555 -4.18 23.57 7.48
CA TYR A 555 -4.63 24.92 7.30
C TYR A 555 -5.72 24.99 6.22
N ASN A 556 -6.68 25.89 6.38
CA ASN A 556 -7.69 26.18 5.37
C ASN A 556 -7.14 27.14 4.29
N SER A 557 -7.97 27.50 3.31
CA SER A 557 -7.63 28.43 2.23
C SER A 557 -7.30 29.86 2.69
N HIS A 558 -7.67 30.23 3.91
CA HIS A 558 -7.40 31.53 4.51
C HIS A 558 -6.11 31.54 5.36
N GLY A 559 -5.48 30.36 5.51
CA GLY A 559 -4.30 30.19 6.34
C GLY A 559 -4.58 29.95 7.82
N ASP A 560 -5.85 29.72 8.20
CA ASP A 560 -6.20 29.39 9.59
C ASP A 560 -5.85 27.95 9.91
N LEU A 561 -5.25 27.72 11.07
CA LEU A 561 -4.95 26.36 11.59
C LEU A 561 -6.23 25.69 12.07
N ILE A 562 -6.76 24.72 11.29
CA ILE A 562 -8.00 24.00 11.58
C ILE A 562 -7.76 22.67 12.31
N TYR A 563 -6.60 22.04 12.14
CA TYR A 563 -6.20 20.81 12.81
C TYR A 563 -4.72 20.84 13.19
N SER A 564 -4.41 20.33 14.39
CA SER A 564 -3.05 20.06 14.84
C SER A 564 -3.01 18.69 15.51
N HIS A 565 -2.07 17.83 15.08
CA HIS A 565 -1.94 16.48 15.64
C HIS A 565 -1.74 16.50 17.17
N ASP A 566 -0.89 17.39 17.66
CA ASP A 566 -0.59 17.48 19.09
C ASP A 566 -1.80 17.88 19.95
N ARG A 567 -2.73 18.65 19.39
CA ARG A 567 -3.95 19.11 20.06
C ARG A 567 -5.12 18.13 19.90
N ASP A 568 -5.30 17.56 18.70
CA ASP A 568 -6.55 16.95 18.25
C ASP A 568 -6.47 15.41 18.17
N ALA A 569 -5.25 14.83 18.23
CA ALA A 569 -5.05 13.39 18.18
C ALA A 569 -4.96 12.76 19.57
N THR A 570 -5.15 11.46 19.61
CA THR A 570 -4.98 10.69 20.87
C THR A 570 -3.49 10.50 21.14
N PRO A 571 -2.99 10.91 22.32
CA PRO A 571 -1.58 10.76 22.65
C PRO A 571 -1.17 9.29 22.81
N PRO A 572 0.13 8.95 22.64
CA PRO A 572 0.65 7.61 22.85
C PRO A 572 0.30 7.04 24.22
N LYS A 573 -0.30 5.84 24.25
CA LYS A 573 -0.79 5.19 25.46
C LYS A 573 0.16 4.10 25.94
N GLN A 574 0.54 4.13 27.24
CA GLN A 574 1.28 3.05 27.88
C GLN A 574 0.44 1.76 27.86
N VAL A 575 0.93 0.71 27.21
CA VAL A 575 0.22 -0.58 27.06
C VAL A 575 0.99 -1.76 27.66
N PHE A 576 2.30 -1.60 27.90
CA PHE A 576 3.14 -2.63 28.51
C PHE A 576 4.05 -2.05 29.60
N ASP A 577 4.41 -2.91 30.56
CA ASP A 577 5.39 -2.59 31.60
C ASP A 577 6.77 -2.29 31.00
N LYS A 578 7.38 -1.17 31.40
CA LYS A 578 8.70 -0.75 30.94
C LYS A 578 9.79 -1.79 31.24
N ALA A 579 9.73 -2.50 32.36
CA ALA A 579 10.74 -3.51 32.69
C ALA A 579 10.72 -4.67 31.70
N LYS A 580 9.53 -5.11 31.23
CA LYS A 580 9.39 -6.16 30.23
C LYS A 580 9.86 -5.70 28.86
N ILE A 581 9.67 -4.43 28.55
CA ILE A 581 10.20 -3.84 27.30
C ILE A 581 11.73 -3.75 27.37
N ILE A 582 12.33 -3.38 28.48
CA ILE A 582 13.79 -3.37 28.67
C ILE A 582 14.36 -4.78 28.45
N ASP A 583 13.73 -5.82 29.02
CA ASP A 583 14.08 -7.22 28.79
C ASP A 583 14.07 -7.55 27.28
N MET A 584 13.01 -7.14 26.56
CA MET A 584 12.89 -7.35 25.11
C MET A 584 13.94 -6.59 24.30
N VAL A 585 14.17 -5.31 24.61
CA VAL A 585 15.20 -4.49 23.94
C VAL A 585 16.59 -5.12 24.12
N THR A 586 16.90 -5.61 25.33
CA THR A 586 18.17 -6.31 25.61
C THR A 586 18.32 -7.55 24.73
N MET A 587 17.28 -8.38 24.61
CA MET A 587 17.33 -9.55 23.75
C MET A 587 17.44 -9.18 22.27
N MET A 588 16.75 -8.14 21.81
CA MET A 588 16.80 -7.72 20.41
C MET A 588 18.07 -6.97 20.01
N ARG A 589 18.75 -6.30 20.95
CA ARG A 589 20.13 -5.82 20.74
C ARG A 589 21.07 -6.98 20.41
N ASN A 590 20.95 -8.08 21.15
CA ASN A 590 21.79 -9.26 20.93
C ASN A 590 21.58 -9.88 19.54
N VAL A 591 20.38 -9.80 18.98
CA VAL A 591 20.10 -10.23 17.58
C VAL A 591 20.95 -9.43 16.57
N VAL A 592 21.17 -8.13 16.84
CA VAL A 592 21.99 -7.27 15.99
C VAL A 592 23.49 -7.47 16.28
N GLN A 593 23.86 -7.65 17.54
CA GLN A 593 25.28 -7.77 17.93
C GLN A 593 25.89 -9.10 17.51
N ASP A 594 25.23 -10.21 17.84
CA ASP A 594 25.78 -11.55 17.70
C ASP A 594 24.87 -12.52 16.93
N GLY A 595 23.70 -12.04 16.47
CA GLY A 595 22.67 -12.86 15.86
C GLY A 595 22.54 -12.69 14.35
N THR A 596 21.31 -12.84 13.88
CA THR A 596 20.96 -12.88 12.45
C THR A 596 20.99 -11.51 11.76
N ALA A 597 21.14 -10.39 12.51
CA ALA A 597 21.01 -9.04 11.99
C ALA A 597 22.30 -8.22 12.01
N GLN A 598 23.47 -8.85 12.02
CA GLN A 598 24.76 -8.16 12.15
C GLN A 598 25.03 -7.12 11.06
N ARG A 599 24.50 -7.32 9.84
CA ARG A 599 24.64 -6.37 8.72
C ARG A 599 23.87 -5.06 8.92
N ALA A 600 22.97 -5.02 9.89
CA ALA A 600 22.22 -3.80 10.23
C ALA A 600 22.96 -2.89 11.22
N LYS A 601 24.06 -3.32 11.83
CA LYS A 601 24.82 -2.53 12.83
C LYS A 601 25.10 -1.12 12.31
N LEU A 602 24.89 -0.13 13.17
CA LEU A 602 25.26 1.26 12.91
C LEU A 602 26.42 1.65 13.82
N ASP A 603 27.33 2.45 13.29
CA ASP A 603 28.43 2.97 14.08
C ASP A 603 27.92 4.02 15.07
N ASN A 604 28.26 3.84 16.34
CA ASN A 604 27.91 4.77 17.44
C ASN A 604 26.41 4.98 17.70
N VAL A 605 25.53 4.17 17.13
CA VAL A 605 24.07 4.21 17.36
C VAL A 605 23.65 2.91 18.04
N ASP A 606 22.99 3.04 19.21
CA ASP A 606 22.40 1.90 19.90
C ASP A 606 21.14 1.46 19.17
N ILE A 607 21.18 0.26 18.58
CA ILE A 607 20.09 -0.31 17.80
C ILE A 607 19.71 -1.71 18.28
N ALA A 608 18.43 -2.03 18.09
CA ALA A 608 17.90 -3.35 18.30
C ALA A 608 16.97 -3.71 17.12
N GLY A 609 16.72 -4.99 16.90
CA GLY A 609 15.89 -5.39 15.77
C GLY A 609 15.76 -6.90 15.61
N LYS A 610 14.99 -7.29 14.59
CA LYS A 610 14.74 -8.69 14.27
C LYS A 610 14.60 -8.91 12.76
N THR A 611 15.24 -9.95 12.27
CA THR A 611 15.10 -10.45 10.89
C THR A 611 13.86 -11.31 10.75
N GLY A 612 13.19 -11.23 9.62
CA GLY A 612 12.13 -12.11 9.16
C GLY A 612 12.52 -12.80 7.85
N THR A 613 12.19 -14.07 7.75
CA THR A 613 12.33 -14.84 6.51
C THR A 613 11.22 -15.87 6.52
N THR A 614 10.46 -15.96 5.43
CA THR A 614 9.39 -16.94 5.29
C THR A 614 9.88 -18.26 4.72
N ASN A 615 9.13 -19.32 4.95
CA ASN A 615 9.38 -20.61 4.31
C ASN A 615 9.30 -20.46 2.79
N GLY A 616 10.26 -21.06 2.07
CA GLY A 616 10.36 -20.91 0.62
C GLY A 616 10.93 -19.56 0.16
N PHE A 617 11.45 -18.73 1.09
CA PHE A 617 12.11 -17.45 0.78
C PHE A 617 11.27 -16.48 -0.06
N LYS A 618 9.95 -16.41 0.15
CA LYS A 618 9.07 -15.49 -0.56
C LYS A 618 9.19 -14.06 -0.04
N ASP A 619 9.31 -13.90 1.28
CA ASP A 619 9.38 -12.63 1.98
C ASP A 619 10.61 -12.57 2.87
N ALA A 620 11.33 -11.46 2.80
CA ALA A 620 12.48 -11.18 3.65
C ALA A 620 12.31 -9.80 4.30
N TRP A 621 12.41 -9.76 5.63
CA TRP A 621 12.16 -8.57 6.44
C TRP A 621 13.34 -8.22 7.33
N PHE A 622 13.52 -6.93 7.56
CA PHE A 622 14.24 -6.45 8.72
C PHE A 622 13.47 -5.33 9.41
N ASN A 623 13.22 -5.49 10.70
CA ASN A 623 12.59 -4.52 11.56
C ASN A 623 13.61 -4.09 12.61
N GLY A 624 14.14 -2.89 12.47
CA GLY A 624 15.15 -2.35 13.36
C GLY A 624 14.75 -0.99 13.91
N TYR A 625 15.29 -0.65 15.06
CA TYR A 625 15.01 0.63 15.71
C TYR A 625 16.18 1.14 16.55
N SER A 626 16.23 2.45 16.68
CA SER A 626 17.02 3.22 17.65
C SER A 626 16.08 3.99 18.58
N GLY A 627 16.61 4.83 19.44
CA GLY A 627 15.83 5.78 20.23
C GLY A 627 15.19 6.90 19.41
N ASN A 628 15.67 7.14 18.17
CA ASN A 628 15.19 8.20 17.27
C ASN A 628 14.19 7.69 16.24
N PHE A 629 14.41 6.50 15.68
CA PHE A 629 13.64 5.99 14.56
C PHE A 629 13.36 4.50 14.66
N VAL A 630 12.21 4.10 14.12
CA VAL A 630 11.91 2.72 13.75
C VAL A 630 11.93 2.64 12.23
N GLY A 631 12.69 1.70 11.68
CA GLY A 631 12.71 1.38 10.25
C GLY A 631 12.29 -0.06 10.03
N THR A 632 11.24 -0.27 9.26
CA THR A 632 10.79 -1.59 8.83
C THR A 632 10.93 -1.70 7.33
N ILE A 633 11.65 -2.70 6.85
CA ILE A 633 11.86 -2.94 5.43
C ILE A 633 11.50 -4.38 5.05
N TRP A 634 10.83 -4.52 3.91
CA TRP A 634 10.46 -5.77 3.27
C TRP A 634 11.01 -5.84 1.85
N PHE A 635 11.41 -7.05 1.43
CA PHE A 635 11.73 -7.41 0.05
C PHE A 635 10.99 -8.68 -0.34
N GLY A 636 10.48 -8.74 -1.59
CA GLY A 636 9.77 -9.88 -2.14
C GLY A 636 9.29 -9.64 -3.57
N ASN A 637 8.34 -10.47 -4.02
CA ASN A 637 7.71 -10.38 -5.33
C ASN A 637 6.19 -10.30 -5.19
N ASP A 638 5.53 -9.52 -6.05
CA ASP A 638 4.07 -9.33 -6.02
C ASP A 638 3.28 -10.63 -6.35
N ASP A 639 3.90 -11.52 -7.10
CA ASP A 639 3.34 -12.78 -7.58
C ASP A 639 3.69 -13.97 -6.67
N ASP A 640 4.20 -13.73 -5.45
CA ASP A 640 4.64 -14.73 -4.49
C ASP A 640 5.71 -15.72 -5.01
N THR A 641 6.40 -15.37 -6.11
CA THR A 641 7.53 -16.18 -6.56
C THR A 641 8.66 -16.14 -5.55
N PRO A 642 9.28 -17.30 -5.24
CA PRO A 642 10.39 -17.37 -4.31
C PRO A 642 11.60 -16.55 -4.77
N THR A 643 12.32 -15.99 -3.80
CA THR A 643 13.64 -15.40 -4.02
C THR A 643 14.75 -16.46 -3.95
N ASN A 644 15.94 -16.16 -4.46
CA ASN A 644 17.10 -17.05 -4.40
C ASN A 644 17.74 -17.01 -2.99
N ASN A 645 17.16 -17.73 -2.03
CA ASN A 645 17.66 -17.86 -0.66
C ASN A 645 17.92 -16.50 0.05
N MET A 646 17.15 -15.46 -0.30
CA MET A 646 17.26 -14.18 0.37
C MET A 646 16.69 -14.28 1.80
N THR A 647 17.44 -13.81 2.76
CA THR A 647 17.04 -13.76 4.17
C THR A 647 16.95 -12.33 4.67
N GLY A 648 16.22 -12.10 5.76
CA GLY A 648 16.14 -10.78 6.38
C GLY A 648 17.47 -10.21 6.84
N GLY A 649 18.46 -11.08 7.12
CA GLY A 649 19.85 -10.70 7.48
C GLY A 649 20.75 -10.39 6.27
N SER A 650 20.26 -10.57 5.03
CA SER A 650 21.01 -10.28 3.80
C SER A 650 20.66 -8.89 3.26
N LEU A 651 20.02 -8.80 2.09
CA LEU A 651 19.67 -7.54 1.42
C LEU A 651 18.82 -6.60 2.30
N PRO A 652 17.77 -7.06 3.03
CA PRO A 652 16.98 -6.18 3.87
C PRO A 652 17.80 -5.48 4.97
N ALA A 653 18.62 -6.23 5.74
CA ALA A 653 19.45 -5.66 6.80
C ALA A 653 20.52 -4.70 6.26
N MET A 654 21.11 -5.01 5.10
CA MET A 654 22.10 -4.17 4.43
C MET A 654 21.48 -2.86 3.92
N THR A 655 20.32 -2.93 3.27
CA THR A 655 19.60 -1.74 2.78
C THR A 655 19.14 -0.86 3.93
N TRP A 656 18.60 -1.47 4.98
CA TRP A 656 18.22 -0.78 6.21
C TRP A 656 19.41 -0.03 6.83
N HIS A 657 20.59 -0.69 6.92
CA HIS A 657 21.81 -0.07 7.42
C HIS A 657 22.15 1.21 6.67
N LEU A 658 22.16 1.16 5.32
CA LEU A 658 22.49 2.33 4.48
C LEU A 658 21.54 3.51 4.74
N ILE A 659 20.24 3.23 4.77
CA ILE A 659 19.22 4.27 4.93
C ILE A 659 19.26 4.83 6.36
N MET A 660 19.37 3.98 7.36
CA MET A 660 19.36 4.41 8.76
C MET A 660 20.68 5.07 9.17
N ALA A 661 21.81 4.69 8.58
CA ALA A 661 23.05 5.43 8.74
C ALA A 661 22.92 6.89 8.27
N TYR A 662 22.23 7.11 7.14
CA TYR A 662 21.92 8.46 6.67
C TYR A 662 20.93 9.19 7.62
N ALA A 663 19.87 8.52 8.07
CA ALA A 663 18.84 9.09 8.95
C ALA A 663 19.42 9.60 10.29
N HIS A 664 20.51 9.02 10.77
CA HIS A 664 21.14 9.40 12.05
C HIS A 664 22.26 10.44 11.91
N GLN A 665 22.52 10.96 10.70
CA GLN A 665 23.57 11.97 10.51
C GLN A 665 23.15 13.34 11.08
N GLY A 666 23.96 13.88 11.97
CA GLY A 666 23.78 15.26 12.46
C GLY A 666 22.61 15.48 13.42
N ILE A 667 22.05 14.41 13.97
CA ILE A 667 20.98 14.49 14.97
C ILE A 667 21.47 14.07 16.36
N GLU A 668 20.81 14.57 17.40
CA GLU A 668 21.02 14.12 18.78
C GLU A 668 20.48 12.69 18.94
N LEU A 669 21.31 11.79 19.43
CA LEU A 669 20.95 10.38 19.63
C LEU A 669 20.18 10.19 20.93
N LYS A 670 18.99 9.62 20.85
CA LYS A 670 18.16 9.22 21.99
C LYS A 670 18.51 7.80 22.43
N PRO A 671 18.60 7.51 23.74
CA PRO A 671 18.85 6.15 24.21
C PRO A 671 17.63 5.24 23.99
N LEU A 672 17.88 3.97 23.76
CA LEU A 672 16.87 2.93 23.85
C LEU A 672 16.53 2.63 25.32
N PRO A 673 15.32 2.13 25.62
CA PRO A 673 14.97 1.69 26.98
C PRO A 673 16.01 0.73 27.56
N GLY A 674 16.53 1.05 28.76
CA GLY A 674 17.61 0.26 29.41
C GLY A 674 18.99 0.37 28.75
N GLY A 675 19.15 1.26 27.77
CA GLY A 675 20.45 1.53 27.12
C GLY A 675 21.32 2.52 27.90
N PRO A 676 22.60 2.61 27.56
CA PRO A 676 23.46 3.66 28.07
C PRO A 676 22.94 5.03 27.61
N PRO A 677 23.28 6.11 28.36
CA PRO A 677 22.95 7.47 27.91
C PRO A 677 23.59 7.74 26.53
N PRO A 678 22.97 8.59 25.70
CA PRO A 678 23.48 8.87 24.36
C PRO A 678 24.90 9.44 24.45
N THR A 679 25.81 8.89 23.66
CA THR A 679 27.09 9.49 23.39
C THR A 679 26.88 10.46 22.24
N ILE A 680 27.32 11.72 22.38
CA ILE A 680 27.27 12.69 21.26
C ILE A 680 28.12 12.08 20.15
N ALA A 681 27.47 11.69 19.05
CA ALA A 681 28.18 11.19 17.89
C ALA A 681 29.04 12.34 17.33
N GLN A 682 30.36 12.26 17.51
CA GLN A 682 31.27 13.07 16.71
C GLN A 682 31.07 12.64 15.28
N ALA A 683 30.71 13.59 14.41
CA ALA A 683 30.55 13.33 12.99
C ALA A 683 31.80 12.61 12.47
N ALA A 684 31.66 11.34 12.07
CA ALA A 684 32.76 10.66 11.40
C ALA A 684 33.16 11.49 10.16
N PRO A 685 34.45 11.68 9.89
CA PRO A 685 34.86 12.32 8.65
C PRO A 685 34.28 11.52 7.48
N PRO A 686 33.77 12.19 6.44
CA PRO A 686 33.19 11.50 5.31
C PRO A 686 34.22 10.54 4.71
N PRO A 687 33.83 9.31 4.30
CA PRO A 687 34.73 8.43 3.58
C PRO A 687 35.28 9.16 2.37
N ALA A 688 36.59 9.03 2.15
CA ALA A 688 37.32 9.71 1.08
C ALA A 688 36.58 9.50 -0.26
N ALA A 689 36.25 10.62 -0.91
CA ALA A 689 35.44 10.67 -2.10
C ALA A 689 35.98 9.78 -3.22
N ALA A 690 35.20 8.76 -3.60
CA ALA A 690 35.22 8.27 -4.96
C ALA A 690 34.48 9.31 -5.81
N SER A 691 35.25 9.92 -6.72
CA SER A 691 34.96 10.94 -7.73
C SER A 691 33.51 11.28 -8.09
N SER A 692 33.21 12.58 -7.98
CA SER A 692 32.40 13.42 -8.87
C SER A 692 30.91 13.07 -9.03
N GLY A 693 30.10 13.37 -7.98
CA GLY A 693 28.71 13.72 -8.06
C GLY A 693 28.42 14.85 -7.07
N PRO A 694 27.43 15.72 -7.27
CA PRO A 694 27.13 16.78 -6.32
C PRO A 694 26.73 16.16 -4.97
N THR A 695 27.41 16.58 -3.91
CA THR A 695 27.16 16.18 -2.53
C THR A 695 25.71 16.55 -2.16
N PRO A 696 24.86 15.63 -1.69
CA PRO A 696 23.54 16.00 -1.21
C PRO A 696 23.65 16.97 -0.04
N PRO A 697 22.77 17.97 0.06
CA PRO A 697 22.81 18.95 1.14
C PRO A 697 22.66 18.24 2.50
N ARG A 698 23.46 18.65 3.46
CA ARG A 698 23.34 18.23 4.86
C ARG A 698 21.95 18.62 5.38
N HIS A 699 21.38 17.81 6.27
CA HIS A 699 20.17 18.20 6.99
C HIS A 699 20.34 19.61 7.56
N PRO A 700 19.44 20.55 7.31
CA PRO A 700 19.50 21.83 7.98
C PRO A 700 19.41 21.57 9.49
N ALA A 701 20.33 22.11 10.25
CA ALA A 701 20.31 22.02 11.70
C ALA A 701 18.94 22.53 12.20
N ALA A 702 18.32 21.81 13.11
CA ALA A 702 17.09 22.28 13.77
C ALA A 702 17.35 23.71 14.28
N LEU A 703 16.51 24.66 13.91
CA LEU A 703 16.63 26.04 14.33
C LEU A 703 16.69 26.08 15.86
N SER A 704 17.70 26.73 16.41
CA SER A 704 17.75 26.97 17.85
C SER A 704 16.50 27.75 18.26
N HIS A 705 16.02 27.58 19.51
CA HIS A 705 14.89 28.36 20.03
C HIS A 705 15.06 29.85 19.72
N ARG A 706 16.27 30.38 19.81
CA ARG A 706 16.61 31.76 19.50
C ARG A 706 16.42 32.13 18.01
N SER A 707 16.65 31.19 17.11
CA SER A 707 16.43 31.41 15.66
C SER A 707 14.94 31.28 15.30
N ALA A 708 14.20 30.43 16.00
CA ALA A 708 12.75 30.32 15.86
C ALA A 708 12.05 31.60 16.38
N ASP A 709 12.52 32.17 17.50
CA ASP A 709 11.99 33.43 18.04
C ASP A 709 12.27 34.62 17.11
N VAL A 710 13.44 34.66 16.49
CA VAL A 710 13.78 35.71 15.49
C VAL A 710 12.90 35.60 14.24
N LEU A 711 12.65 34.39 13.75
CA LEU A 711 11.75 34.14 12.59
C LEU A 711 10.30 34.50 12.93
N ALA A 712 9.83 34.16 14.14
CA ALA A 712 8.51 34.54 14.63
C ALA A 712 8.38 36.05 14.74
N GLY A 713 9.45 36.77 15.18
CA GLY A 713 9.53 38.24 15.20
C GLY A 713 9.46 38.86 13.81
N ILE A 714 10.16 38.29 12.80
CA ILE A 714 10.13 38.74 11.41
C ILE A 714 8.73 38.55 10.82
N ASP A 715 8.09 37.41 11.10
CA ASP A 715 6.74 37.12 10.62
C ASP A 715 5.69 38.07 11.22
N ALA A 716 5.82 38.42 12.50
CA ALA A 716 4.99 39.42 13.16
C ALA A 716 5.14 40.81 12.52
N VAL A 717 6.37 41.23 12.20
CA VAL A 717 6.64 42.51 11.51
C VAL A 717 6.08 42.48 10.09
N ALA A 718 6.22 41.37 9.36
CA ALA A 718 5.66 41.23 8.02
C ALA A 718 4.13 41.34 8.02
N ARG A 719 3.44 40.74 8.99
CA ARG A 719 1.99 40.87 9.16
C ARG A 719 1.56 42.30 9.50
N THR A 720 2.33 42.99 10.31
CA THR A 720 2.05 44.41 10.64
C THR A 720 2.22 45.32 9.40
N ILE A 721 3.21 45.04 8.55
CA ILE A 721 3.41 45.77 7.29
C ILE A 721 2.28 45.46 6.31
N ALA A 722 1.82 44.22 6.23
CA ALA A 722 0.69 43.84 5.37
C ALA A 722 -0.62 44.49 5.81
N SER A 723 -0.91 44.50 7.13
CA SER A 723 -2.10 45.13 7.67
C SER A 723 -2.12 46.68 7.52
N ASN A 724 -0.96 47.32 7.49
CA ASN A 724 -0.86 48.76 7.23
C ASN A 724 -0.99 49.14 5.75
N ARG A 725 -0.77 48.19 4.81
CA ARG A 725 -1.01 48.43 3.36
C ARG A 725 -2.49 48.41 2.99
N ASP A 726 -3.30 47.67 3.73
CA ASP A 726 -4.75 47.57 3.50
C ASP A 726 -5.52 48.77 4.12
N SER A 727 -4.84 49.64 4.84
CA SER A 727 -5.44 50.83 5.49
C SER A 727 -5.14 52.16 4.80
N GLU A 728 -4.46 52.18 3.65
CA GLU A 728 -4.35 53.41 2.84
C GLU A 728 -5.59 53.65 1.99
N PRO A 729 -6.24 54.84 2.09
CA PRO A 729 -7.41 55.15 1.28
C PRO A 729 -6.99 55.37 -0.18
N GLN A 730 -7.71 54.73 -1.10
CA GLN A 730 -7.56 54.94 -2.53
C GLN A 730 -7.79 56.43 -2.87
N PRO A 731 -6.95 57.07 -3.70
CA PRO A 731 -7.19 58.43 -4.18
C PRO A 731 -8.40 58.43 -5.12
N ARG A 732 -9.26 59.41 -4.93
CA ARG A 732 -10.44 59.72 -5.75
C ARG A 732 -10.09 60.10 -7.19
#